data_f3d008c173181b9ef42381184adc7920
#
_entry.id   f3d008c173181b9ef42381184adc7920
#
_cell.length_a   1.000
_cell.length_b   1.000
_cell.length_c   1.000
_cell.angle_alpha   90.00
_cell.angle_beta   90.00
_cell.angle_gamma   90.00
#
_symmetry.space_group_name_H-M   'P 1'
#
loop_
_entity.id
_entity.type
_entity.pdbx_description
1 polymer ?
#
loop_
_entity_poly.entity_id
_entity_poly.type
_entity_poly.pdbx_seq_one_letter_code
_entity_poly.pdbx_strand_id
1 'polypeptide(L)'
;MNKIVLYILLFFAGMVSAQENARTEALERTILFYGMVQDSSFAPGEKLNVEILETGEAIQTVVGENFFVKLPEDTLWNVCVTNSDTSGAEKEKCYELVYHGQDSVFSMAFGDSAVIASETLRDSATCCSSQVILSEEKQSDVNVDDLLAASNSRVTEMKKVVVQLRRRPKRKAGESVVTAKSIKRMPGLAEADVIRSIQALPGVVASSDFSTKIYVRGGAADQNLFLYDNSVVYSPTHFFGLFSTFLVETIDEVQFYKSGFPAQYGNRLSSVLKMDGRAGGSDSVEEWLSKTSVKISTFAAQLHTEGHMGNARWVVAARQTYIGYMLALLRWLDAVDLDVDYEFTDIQGTLLYDFDPDNRLKFSFYVGWDKLAFDPLYMDWGNVAIPINYFHRDGNWEYNATLAFSRFYQTMQVSDMIDIGMDLFTYAGKQWINYKGFDDHTLTFGYDLEYDQSEFYEHAMSVKLVDHQYPFHHVGYLQDAWRLAADWTLTYGVRLNYQTLAEHFGVEPRASLVWQMTDRQRFELYGGRYLQYMNSIMFSDQESLNEFYYPIVTTSDGRHMKPASSYLFALEYSHRDFIFNGYNFTAGAYYKTQKDLKTFTMAQDSTDETTSDDFVMADYFGTARGYSFGYELSLRKDEGSWFGGINWSQSVSVVRSDDGTDAYFPNWHQPYALKMDAGLNWRGKDGMFAPNAKTYFRSSIILKYSAGMPMTNYVGYFYEDRVDPQVYSDAIQVVPGGRNEGRQSDYFRIDVKVVDWGKENKWNFSWTIINLTNHENLFYSFYDTSENPPKKTNIYQFPYLPVMLNYEYYF
;
A
#
# COMPACT_ATOMS: atom_id res chain seq x y z
N MET A 1 -9.05 26.24 23.09
CA MET A 1 -9.39 24.95 22.45
C MET A 1 -10.90 24.67 22.37
N ASN A 2 -11.68 24.92 23.41
CA ASN A 2 -13.12 24.55 23.41
C ASN A 2 -14.04 25.40 22.47
N LYS A 3 -13.61 26.51 21.94
CA LYS A 3 -14.45 27.33 21.02
C LYS A 3 -14.30 26.93 19.55
N ILE A 4 -13.18 26.37 19.13
CA ILE A 4 -12.95 25.95 17.75
C ILE A 4 -13.68 24.62 17.46
N VAL A 5 -13.69 23.69 18.41
CA VAL A 5 -14.43 22.42 18.29
C VAL A 5 -15.95 22.67 18.23
N LEU A 6 -16.44 23.66 18.96
CA LEU A 6 -17.86 24.05 18.95
C LEU A 6 -18.28 24.69 17.61
N TYR A 7 -17.41 25.46 16.97
CA TYR A 7 -17.71 26.06 15.65
C TYR A 7 -17.71 25.01 14.52
N ILE A 8 -16.85 24.00 14.60
CA ILE A 8 -16.86 22.88 13.65
C ILE A 8 -18.11 22.02 13.81
N LEU A 9 -18.54 21.73 15.02
CA LEU A 9 -19.77 21.00 15.30
C LEU A 9 -21.03 21.79 14.92
N LEU A 10 -21.07 23.10 15.10
CA LEU A 10 -22.18 23.97 14.69
C LEU A 10 -22.26 24.14 13.16
N PHE A 11 -21.13 24.11 12.46
CA PHE A 11 -21.10 24.10 10.99
C PHE A 11 -21.69 22.80 10.41
N PHE A 12 -21.44 21.65 11.06
CA PHE A 12 -22.04 20.37 10.68
C PHE A 12 -23.53 20.29 11.06
N ALA A 13 -23.97 20.86 12.18
CA ALA A 13 -25.36 20.88 12.59
C ALA A 13 -26.23 21.77 11.70
N GLY A 14 -25.68 22.86 11.15
CA GLY A 14 -26.40 23.77 10.24
C GLY A 14 -26.66 23.17 8.85
N MET A 15 -25.92 22.14 8.44
CA MET A 15 -26.14 21.44 7.16
C MET A 15 -27.17 20.31 7.25
N VAL A 16 -27.51 19.85 8.44
CA VAL A 16 -28.48 18.74 8.64
C VAL A 16 -29.94 19.23 8.56
N SER A 17 -30.24 20.50 8.83
CA SER A 17 -31.62 21.03 8.89
C SER A 17 -32.22 21.42 7.54
N ALA A 18 -31.52 21.34 6.43
CA ALA A 18 -32.00 21.80 5.10
C ALA A 18 -32.48 20.66 4.17
N GLN A 19 -32.58 19.43 4.62
CA GLN A 19 -32.82 18.28 3.73
C GLN A 19 -33.92 17.31 4.17
N GLU A 20 -34.98 17.79 4.82
CA GLU A 20 -36.08 16.92 5.26
C GLU A 20 -37.31 16.86 4.31
N ASN A 21 -37.22 17.41 3.09
CA ASN A 21 -38.35 17.49 2.15
C ASN A 21 -38.15 16.82 0.78
N ALA A 22 -37.36 15.76 0.68
CA ALA A 22 -37.27 14.95 -0.55
C ALA A 22 -37.18 13.46 -0.22
N ARG A 23 -38.19 12.93 0.46
CA ARG A 23 -38.43 11.48 0.58
C ARG A 23 -39.82 11.18 0.08
N THR A 24 -39.94 10.82 -1.18
CA THR A 24 -40.91 9.83 -1.73
C THR A 24 -40.80 9.83 -3.27
N GLU A 25 -39.80 9.17 -3.80
CA GLU A 25 -39.88 8.60 -5.13
C GLU A 25 -39.12 7.27 -5.12
N ALA A 26 -39.72 6.27 -5.78
CA ALA A 26 -39.29 4.89 -5.81
C ALA A 26 -37.81 4.77 -6.17
N LEU A 27 -37.08 3.91 -5.44
CA LEU A 27 -35.74 3.49 -5.74
C LEU A 27 -35.72 2.71 -7.07
N GLU A 28 -35.70 3.41 -8.18
CA GLU A 28 -35.34 2.83 -9.44
C GLU A 28 -33.85 2.46 -9.38
N ARG A 29 -33.55 1.20 -9.66
CA ARG A 29 -32.16 0.73 -9.81
C ARG A 29 -31.59 1.42 -11.04
N THR A 30 -30.48 2.14 -10.86
CA THR A 30 -29.83 2.87 -11.96
C THR A 30 -28.44 2.31 -12.20
N ILE A 31 -28.08 2.15 -13.47
CA ILE A 31 -26.77 1.75 -13.93
C ILE A 31 -26.01 3.02 -14.36
N LEU A 32 -24.72 3.11 -14.01
CA LEU A 32 -23.87 4.16 -14.54
C LEU A 32 -23.22 3.68 -15.83
N PHE A 33 -23.72 4.17 -16.96
CA PHE A 33 -23.16 3.91 -18.26
C PHE A 33 -21.96 4.85 -18.52
N TYR A 34 -20.88 4.27 -19.03
CA TYR A 34 -19.68 4.97 -19.41
C TYR A 34 -19.40 4.72 -20.88
N GLY A 35 -19.41 5.77 -21.70
CA GLY A 35 -19.22 5.66 -23.13
C GLY A 35 -18.22 6.67 -23.70
N MET A 36 -17.76 6.39 -24.91
CA MET A 36 -16.95 7.30 -25.73
C MET A 36 -17.45 7.19 -27.16
N VAL A 37 -17.77 8.32 -27.78
CA VAL A 37 -18.19 8.32 -29.19
C VAL A 37 -16.94 8.32 -30.08
N GLN A 38 -16.76 7.22 -30.82
CA GLN A 38 -15.72 7.08 -31.86
C GLN A 38 -16.38 6.65 -33.17
N ASP A 39 -17.12 7.54 -33.81
CA ASP A 39 -17.75 7.28 -35.09
C ASP A 39 -17.07 8.11 -36.18
N SER A 40 -16.76 7.47 -37.31
CA SER A 40 -16.13 8.13 -38.47
C SER A 40 -17.02 9.17 -39.15
N SER A 41 -18.31 9.28 -38.77
CA SER A 41 -19.23 10.31 -39.24
C SER A 41 -18.96 11.67 -38.61
N PHE A 42 -18.27 11.74 -37.51
CA PHE A 42 -17.95 12.95 -36.78
C PHE A 42 -16.42 13.20 -36.76
N ALA A 43 -16.02 14.46 -36.88
CA ALA A 43 -14.62 14.83 -36.91
C ALA A 43 -14.00 14.73 -35.49
N PRO A 44 -12.72 14.30 -35.31
CA PRO A 44 -12.05 14.30 -34.01
C PRO A 44 -12.07 15.69 -33.37
N GLY A 45 -12.53 15.78 -32.12
CA GLY A 45 -12.66 17.05 -31.39
C GLY A 45 -13.98 17.79 -31.64
N GLU A 46 -14.91 17.24 -32.42
CA GLU A 46 -16.23 17.78 -32.65
C GLU A 46 -17.10 17.66 -31.38
N LYS A 47 -17.91 18.69 -31.09
CA LYS A 47 -18.84 18.68 -29.96
C LYS A 47 -20.11 17.95 -30.38
N LEU A 48 -20.57 17.05 -29.52
CA LEU A 48 -21.72 16.22 -29.72
C LEU A 48 -22.69 16.35 -28.55
N ASN A 49 -23.99 16.30 -28.81
CA ASN A 49 -25.01 16.05 -27.82
C ASN A 49 -25.38 14.57 -27.86
N VAL A 50 -25.30 13.91 -26.71
CA VAL A 50 -25.75 12.54 -26.49
C VAL A 50 -27.04 12.63 -25.69
N GLU A 51 -28.19 12.27 -26.30
CA GLU A 51 -29.52 12.31 -25.68
C GLU A 51 -30.06 10.90 -25.54
N ILE A 52 -30.61 10.61 -24.37
CA ILE A 52 -31.30 9.35 -24.07
C ILE A 52 -32.79 9.64 -24.16
N LEU A 53 -33.41 9.10 -25.18
CA LEU A 53 -34.79 9.44 -25.51
C LEU A 53 -35.82 9.08 -24.43
N GLU A 54 -35.56 7.99 -23.69
CA GLU A 54 -36.48 7.50 -22.64
C GLU A 54 -36.41 8.33 -21.35
N THR A 55 -35.24 8.92 -21.03
CA THR A 55 -35.08 9.72 -19.80
C THR A 55 -35.06 11.22 -20.07
N GLY A 56 -34.85 11.62 -21.33
CA GLY A 56 -34.64 13.02 -21.71
C GLY A 56 -33.33 13.62 -21.18
N GLU A 57 -32.43 12.82 -20.66
CA GLU A 57 -31.10 13.28 -20.25
C GLU A 57 -30.21 13.51 -21.47
N ALA A 58 -29.71 14.74 -21.60
CA ALA A 58 -28.77 15.12 -22.65
C ALA A 58 -27.41 15.50 -22.06
N ILE A 59 -26.36 14.99 -22.68
CA ILE A 59 -24.98 15.23 -22.25
C ILE A 59 -24.19 15.76 -23.44
N GLN A 60 -23.41 16.83 -23.21
CA GLN A 60 -22.46 17.32 -24.21
C GLN A 60 -21.13 16.60 -24.02
N THR A 61 -20.62 16.00 -25.09
CA THR A 61 -19.31 15.37 -25.13
C THR A 61 -18.53 15.82 -26.37
N VAL A 62 -17.31 15.35 -26.50
CA VAL A 62 -16.47 15.61 -27.69
C VAL A 62 -16.05 14.27 -28.27
N VAL A 63 -15.96 14.18 -29.59
CA VAL A 63 -15.52 12.93 -30.25
C VAL A 63 -14.14 12.51 -29.71
N GLY A 64 -14.07 11.30 -29.17
CA GLY A 64 -12.88 10.76 -28.51
C GLY A 64 -12.78 11.07 -27.02
N GLU A 65 -13.71 11.80 -26.42
CA GLU A 65 -13.79 11.98 -24.96
C GLU A 65 -14.85 11.07 -24.35
N ASN A 66 -14.61 10.74 -23.07
CA ASN A 66 -15.47 9.86 -22.31
C ASN A 66 -16.65 10.63 -21.70
N PHE A 67 -17.83 10.05 -21.70
CA PHE A 67 -19.01 10.58 -21.01
C PHE A 67 -19.65 9.56 -20.09
N PHE A 68 -20.45 10.02 -19.12
CA PHE A 68 -21.14 9.19 -18.14
C PHE A 68 -22.63 9.54 -18.12
N VAL A 69 -23.45 8.51 -18.12
CA VAL A 69 -24.91 8.61 -18.06
C VAL A 69 -25.44 7.64 -17.01
N LYS A 70 -26.48 8.04 -16.27
CA LYS A 70 -27.23 7.14 -15.38
C LYS A 70 -28.41 6.57 -16.13
N LEU A 71 -28.50 5.27 -16.22
CA LEU A 71 -29.59 4.55 -16.89
C LEU A 71 -30.35 3.70 -15.87
N PRO A 72 -31.68 3.60 -15.94
CA PRO A 72 -32.46 2.65 -15.17
C PRO A 72 -32.06 1.20 -15.50
N GLU A 73 -32.14 0.28 -14.55
CA GLU A 73 -31.88 -1.14 -14.75
C GLU A 73 -33.09 -1.81 -15.42
N ASP A 74 -32.87 -2.73 -16.35
CA ASP A 74 -33.90 -3.54 -17.04
C ASP A 74 -34.75 -2.83 -18.14
N THR A 75 -34.21 -1.84 -18.83
CA THR A 75 -34.92 -1.16 -19.94
C THR A 75 -34.10 -1.18 -21.22
N LEU A 76 -34.79 -1.02 -22.33
CA LEU A 76 -34.23 -0.75 -23.63
C LEU A 76 -34.08 0.77 -23.76
N TRP A 77 -32.92 1.28 -24.18
CA TRP A 77 -32.70 2.72 -24.35
C TRP A 77 -32.28 3.07 -25.76
N ASN A 78 -32.84 4.16 -26.27
CA ASN A 78 -32.40 4.76 -27.50
C ASN A 78 -31.53 5.97 -27.23
N VAL A 79 -30.27 5.89 -27.62
CA VAL A 79 -29.28 6.94 -27.43
C VAL A 79 -29.04 7.62 -28.79
N CYS A 80 -29.42 8.87 -28.90
CA CYS A 80 -29.22 9.67 -30.11
C CYS A 80 -28.03 10.60 -29.94
N VAL A 81 -27.15 10.60 -30.93
CA VAL A 81 -25.97 11.48 -30.98
C VAL A 81 -26.20 12.50 -32.08
N THR A 82 -26.29 13.77 -31.69
CA THR A 82 -26.52 14.88 -32.61
C THR A 82 -25.31 15.82 -32.63
N ASN A 83 -25.01 16.33 -33.81
CA ASN A 83 -24.03 17.40 -33.99
C ASN A 83 -24.72 18.76 -34.03
N SER A 84 -24.32 19.69 -33.17
CA SER A 84 -24.77 21.09 -33.24
C SER A 84 -23.76 21.95 -34.01
N ASP A 85 -23.60 21.70 -35.30
CA ASP A 85 -22.74 22.58 -36.12
C ASP A 85 -23.48 23.86 -36.50
N THR A 86 -22.75 24.97 -36.54
CA THR A 86 -23.21 26.33 -36.84
C THR A 86 -23.66 26.52 -38.31
N SER A 87 -23.61 25.48 -39.14
CA SER A 87 -23.98 25.48 -40.56
C SER A 87 -25.42 25.00 -40.87
N GLY A 88 -26.16 24.54 -39.84
CA GLY A 88 -27.59 24.24 -39.99
C GLY A 88 -27.92 22.87 -40.58
N ALA A 89 -26.97 21.97 -40.75
CA ALA A 89 -27.20 20.58 -41.12
C ALA A 89 -26.99 19.69 -39.89
N GLU A 90 -28.10 19.30 -39.23
CA GLU A 90 -28.04 18.33 -38.12
C GLU A 90 -27.77 16.94 -38.71
N LYS A 91 -26.66 16.34 -38.23
CA LYS A 91 -26.40 14.91 -38.39
C LYS A 91 -26.83 14.23 -37.10
N GLU A 92 -27.86 13.43 -37.15
CA GLU A 92 -28.36 12.64 -36.05
C GLU A 92 -28.12 11.16 -36.33
N LYS A 93 -27.63 10.43 -35.33
CA LYS A 93 -27.53 8.97 -35.34
C LYS A 93 -28.03 8.43 -34.01
N CYS A 94 -29.04 7.56 -34.06
CA CYS A 94 -29.62 6.92 -32.90
C CYS A 94 -29.17 5.47 -32.80
N TYR A 95 -28.93 5.03 -31.58
CA TYR A 95 -28.47 3.70 -31.24
C TYR A 95 -29.41 3.10 -30.20
N GLU A 96 -29.77 1.84 -30.37
CA GLU A 96 -30.54 1.08 -29.38
C GLU A 96 -29.60 0.34 -28.44
N LEU A 97 -29.70 0.59 -27.14
CA LEU A 97 -28.91 -0.06 -26.09
C LEU A 97 -29.80 -1.05 -25.35
N VAL A 98 -29.45 -2.33 -25.38
CA VAL A 98 -30.15 -3.40 -24.64
C VAL A 98 -29.30 -3.89 -23.50
N TYR A 99 -29.81 -3.85 -22.27
CA TYR A 99 -29.16 -4.43 -21.09
C TYR A 99 -29.69 -5.86 -20.84
N HIS A 100 -28.81 -6.83 -20.85
CA HIS A 100 -29.13 -8.25 -20.65
C HIS A 100 -28.73 -8.77 -19.24
N GLY A 101 -28.99 -8.01 -18.19
CA GLY A 101 -28.82 -8.47 -16.82
C GLY A 101 -27.36 -8.72 -16.36
N GLN A 102 -27.14 -9.74 -15.53
CA GLN A 102 -25.84 -9.95 -14.82
C GLN A 102 -24.61 -10.13 -15.71
N ASP A 103 -24.76 -10.42 -17.00
CA ASP A 103 -23.65 -10.70 -17.90
C ASP A 103 -23.09 -9.45 -18.61
N SER A 104 -23.61 -8.26 -18.31
CA SER A 104 -23.08 -6.97 -18.78
C SER A 104 -22.89 -6.88 -20.31
N VAL A 105 -23.83 -7.46 -21.08
CA VAL A 105 -23.81 -7.38 -22.53
C VAL A 105 -24.71 -6.25 -22.97
N PHE A 106 -24.17 -5.28 -23.73
CA PHE A 106 -24.92 -4.25 -24.40
C PHE A 106 -24.87 -4.50 -25.89
N SER A 107 -26.01 -4.43 -26.58
CA SER A 107 -26.07 -4.42 -28.01
C SER A 107 -26.48 -3.02 -28.53
N MET A 108 -25.75 -2.54 -29.53
CA MET A 108 -26.05 -1.28 -30.20
C MET A 108 -26.53 -1.55 -31.61
N ALA A 109 -27.69 -1.04 -32.01
CA ALA A 109 -28.17 -1.11 -33.37
C ALA A 109 -28.02 0.23 -34.12
N PHE A 110 -27.50 0.16 -35.34
CA PHE A 110 -27.45 1.32 -36.24
C PHE A 110 -28.65 1.24 -37.19
N GLY A 111 -29.44 2.29 -37.32
CA GLY A 111 -30.55 2.33 -38.28
C GLY A 111 -30.10 1.94 -39.69
N ASP A 112 -30.77 0.97 -40.31
CA ASP A 112 -30.60 0.41 -41.63
C ASP A 112 -29.47 -0.59 -41.90
N SER A 113 -28.71 -1.05 -40.95
CA SER A 113 -27.74 -2.13 -41.18
C SER A 113 -27.50 -2.96 -39.92
N ALA A 114 -28.00 -4.19 -39.90
CA ALA A 114 -27.80 -5.13 -38.80
C ALA A 114 -26.52 -5.93 -38.97
N VAL A 115 -25.76 -6.01 -37.91
CA VAL A 115 -24.70 -7.05 -37.72
C VAL A 115 -24.90 -7.70 -36.38
N ILE A 116 -25.19 -8.99 -36.36
CA ILE A 116 -25.33 -9.80 -35.16
C ILE A 116 -24.01 -10.52 -34.90
N ALA A 117 -23.46 -10.35 -33.74
CA ALA A 117 -22.54 -11.32 -33.17
C ALA A 117 -22.89 -11.51 -31.68
N SER A 118 -23.24 -12.69 -31.28
CA SER A 118 -23.45 -13.10 -29.91
C SER A 118 -22.23 -13.89 -29.45
N GLU A 119 -21.53 -13.43 -28.47
CA GLU A 119 -20.66 -14.27 -27.65
C GLU A 119 -21.05 -14.13 -26.19
N THR A 120 -21.53 -15.22 -25.63
CA THR A 120 -21.75 -15.39 -24.20
C THR A 120 -20.40 -15.43 -23.50
N LEU A 121 -20.00 -14.31 -22.91
CA LEU A 121 -18.85 -14.27 -22.02
C LEU A 121 -19.31 -14.71 -20.63
N ARG A 122 -19.11 -16.00 -20.34
CA ARG A 122 -19.14 -16.50 -18.97
C ARG A 122 -17.86 -16.06 -18.25
N ASP A 123 -18.10 -15.44 -17.10
CA ASP A 123 -17.17 -15.22 -15.98
C ASP A 123 -15.66 -15.41 -16.23
N SER A 124 -14.93 -14.31 -16.31
CA SER A 124 -13.58 -14.26 -15.79
C SER A 124 -13.24 -12.84 -15.32
N ALA A 125 -12.89 -12.74 -14.04
CA ALA A 125 -12.42 -11.52 -13.43
C ALA A 125 -11.03 -11.15 -13.96
N THR A 126 -10.97 -10.50 -15.08
CA THR A 126 -9.77 -9.82 -15.57
C THR A 126 -10.22 -8.69 -16.49
N CYS A 127 -9.56 -7.55 -16.36
CA CYS A 127 -9.69 -6.32 -17.12
C CYS A 127 -10.39 -6.51 -18.49
N CYS A 128 -11.66 -6.14 -18.57
CA CYS A 128 -12.49 -6.45 -19.73
C CYS A 128 -12.64 -5.26 -20.64
N SER A 129 -12.13 -5.38 -21.85
CA SER A 129 -12.69 -4.69 -22.99
C SER A 129 -13.89 -5.51 -23.45
N SER A 130 -15.11 -5.04 -23.18
CA SER A 130 -16.32 -5.64 -23.74
C SER A 130 -16.53 -5.12 -25.16
N GLN A 131 -16.63 -6.02 -26.12
CA GLN A 131 -17.03 -5.67 -27.49
C GLN A 131 -18.54 -5.61 -27.54
N VAL A 132 -19.08 -4.52 -28.06
CA VAL A 132 -20.51 -4.34 -28.32
C VAL A 132 -20.84 -4.93 -29.66
N ILE A 133 -21.88 -5.73 -29.75
CA ILE A 133 -22.32 -6.44 -30.93
C ILE A 133 -23.77 -6.05 -31.21
N LEU A 134 -24.10 -5.82 -32.46
CA LEU A 134 -25.30 -5.21 -32.92
C LEU A 134 -26.26 -6.23 -33.50
N SER A 135 -27.56 -6.15 -33.19
CA SER A 135 -28.60 -6.90 -33.92
C SER A 135 -29.89 -6.07 -34.16
N GLU A 136 -30.47 -6.21 -35.33
CA GLU A 136 -31.78 -5.69 -35.71
C GLU A 136 -32.84 -6.78 -35.62
N GLU A 137 -34.03 -6.43 -35.15
CA GLU A 137 -35.22 -7.20 -35.35
C GLU A 137 -36.22 -6.36 -36.18
N LYS A 138 -36.24 -6.63 -37.48
CA LYS A 138 -37.46 -6.47 -38.24
C LYS A 138 -37.64 -7.67 -39.18
N GLN A 139 -38.62 -8.48 -38.84
CA GLN A 139 -39.14 -9.48 -39.74
C GLN A 139 -39.67 -8.83 -40.98
N SER A 140 -38.96 -8.96 -42.11
CA SER A 140 -39.53 -8.99 -43.43
C SER A 140 -38.70 -9.96 -44.26
N ASP A 141 -39.39 -10.90 -44.93
CA ASP A 141 -38.83 -11.97 -45.72
C ASP A 141 -37.89 -11.41 -46.81
N VAL A 142 -36.61 -11.41 -46.58
CA VAL A 142 -35.58 -11.14 -47.61
C VAL A 142 -34.64 -12.34 -47.65
N ASN A 143 -34.53 -12.89 -48.86
CA ASN A 143 -33.71 -14.06 -49.17
C ASN A 143 -32.22 -13.73 -48.98
N VAL A 144 -31.52 -14.49 -48.16
CA VAL A 144 -30.10 -14.29 -47.77
C VAL A 144 -29.16 -14.33 -48.99
N ASP A 145 -29.52 -15.03 -50.03
CA ASP A 145 -28.70 -15.18 -51.24
C ASP A 145 -28.64 -13.90 -52.10
N ASP A 146 -29.64 -13.01 -52.03
CA ASP A 146 -29.62 -11.73 -52.71
C ASP A 146 -28.75 -10.67 -52.01
N LEU A 147 -28.57 -10.80 -50.71
CA LEU A 147 -27.69 -9.93 -49.93
C LEU A 147 -26.20 -10.23 -50.15
N LEU A 148 -25.85 -11.50 -50.37
CA LEU A 148 -24.46 -11.92 -50.64
C LEU A 148 -24.00 -11.48 -52.05
N ALA A 149 -24.91 -11.30 -53.03
CA ALA A 149 -24.59 -10.84 -54.38
C ALA A 149 -24.35 -9.31 -54.44
N ALA A 150 -24.93 -8.53 -53.55
CA ALA A 150 -24.78 -7.06 -53.50
C ALA A 150 -23.52 -6.61 -52.74
N SER A 151 -22.83 -7.48 -52.03
CA SER A 151 -21.72 -7.12 -51.10
C SER A 151 -20.36 -6.94 -51.77
N ASN A 152 -20.25 -7.05 -53.11
CA ASN A 152 -18.95 -6.96 -53.84
C ASN A 152 -18.53 -5.54 -54.24
N SER A 153 -19.11 -4.51 -53.68
CA SER A 153 -18.64 -3.15 -53.90
C SER A 153 -18.54 -2.33 -52.61
N ARG A 154 -17.29 -2.14 -52.15
CA ARG A 154 -16.84 -1.31 -51.05
C ARG A 154 -17.01 -1.89 -49.63
N VAL A 155 -16.10 -2.73 -49.24
CA VAL A 155 -15.77 -2.94 -47.83
C VAL A 155 -15.08 -1.67 -47.34
N THR A 156 -15.85 -0.81 -46.70
CA THR A 156 -15.29 0.26 -45.87
C THR A 156 -14.97 -0.39 -44.53
N GLU A 157 -13.69 -0.44 -44.13
CA GLU A 157 -13.31 -0.90 -42.80
C GLU A 157 -14.06 -0.07 -41.75
N MET A 158 -15.05 -0.68 -41.09
CA MET A 158 -15.72 -0.06 -39.96
C MET A 158 -14.77 -0.02 -38.76
N LYS A 159 -14.46 1.16 -38.28
CA LYS A 159 -13.70 1.33 -37.04
C LYS A 159 -14.52 0.79 -35.88
N LYS A 160 -13.89 -0.10 -35.12
CA LYS A 160 -14.44 -0.78 -33.95
C LYS A 160 -14.72 0.21 -32.82
N VAL A 161 -15.98 0.30 -32.38
CA VAL A 161 -16.32 1.06 -31.16
C VAL A 161 -16.02 0.15 -29.97
N VAL A 162 -15.11 0.56 -29.10
CA VAL A 162 -14.75 -0.16 -27.89
C VAL A 162 -15.37 0.57 -26.72
N VAL A 163 -16.41 -0.03 -26.13
CA VAL A 163 -16.98 0.45 -24.87
C VAL A 163 -16.28 -0.26 -23.72
N GLN A 164 -15.50 0.47 -22.96
CA GLN A 164 -14.83 -0.06 -21.78
C GLN A 164 -15.71 0.11 -20.55
N LEU A 165 -16.36 -0.96 -20.12
CA LEU A 165 -16.98 -1.04 -18.81
C LEU A 165 -15.88 -1.25 -17.74
N ARG A 166 -15.46 -0.18 -17.07
CA ARG A 166 -14.67 -0.33 -15.85
C ARG A 166 -15.57 -0.77 -14.70
N ARG A 167 -15.81 -2.08 -14.57
CA ARG A 167 -16.20 -2.64 -13.27
C ARG A 167 -15.06 -2.36 -12.33
N ARG A 168 -15.30 -1.62 -11.24
CA ARG A 168 -14.32 -1.59 -10.13
C ARG A 168 -14.17 -3.03 -9.65
N PRO A 169 -12.92 -3.54 -9.54
CA PRO A 169 -12.71 -4.90 -9.08
C PRO A 169 -13.40 -5.09 -7.73
N LYS A 170 -14.09 -6.22 -7.55
CA LYS A 170 -14.69 -6.56 -6.26
C LYS A 170 -13.54 -6.69 -5.26
N ARG A 171 -13.50 -5.83 -4.26
CA ARG A 171 -12.50 -5.89 -3.18
C ARG A 171 -12.58 -7.26 -2.49
N LYS A 172 -11.44 -7.88 -2.25
CA LYS A 172 -11.34 -9.05 -1.38
C LYS A 172 -11.66 -8.63 0.07
N ALA A 173 -12.00 -9.59 0.92
CA ALA A 173 -12.25 -9.31 2.34
C ALA A 173 -10.97 -8.75 2.99
N GLY A 174 -11.11 -7.73 3.83
CA GLY A 174 -10.00 -7.10 4.55
C GLY A 174 -9.02 -6.30 3.70
N GLU A 175 -9.24 -6.18 2.38
CA GLU A 175 -8.37 -5.48 1.44
C GLU A 175 -8.64 -3.98 1.40
N SER A 176 -7.59 -3.19 1.47
CA SER A 176 -7.58 -1.75 1.14
C SER A 176 -6.65 -1.54 -0.06
N VAL A 177 -7.17 -0.96 -1.12
CA VAL A 177 -6.36 -0.66 -2.32
C VAL A 177 -6.00 0.81 -2.34
N VAL A 178 -4.70 1.11 -2.44
CA VAL A 178 -4.16 2.47 -2.54
C VAL A 178 -3.49 2.61 -3.90
N THR A 179 -3.99 3.54 -4.71
CA THR A 179 -3.45 3.75 -6.07
C THR A 179 -2.32 4.77 -6.07
N ALA A 180 -1.40 4.69 -7.04
CA ALA A 180 -0.34 5.67 -7.24
C ALA A 180 -0.89 7.12 -7.33
N LYS A 181 -2.08 7.32 -7.91
CA LYS A 181 -2.77 8.62 -7.99
C LYS A 181 -3.14 9.16 -6.61
N SER A 182 -3.63 8.31 -5.70
CA SER A 182 -3.98 8.74 -4.33
C SER A 182 -2.73 9.06 -3.51
N ILE A 183 -1.65 8.28 -3.67
CA ILE A 183 -0.36 8.51 -3.01
C ILE A 183 0.21 9.88 -3.41
N LYS A 184 0.23 10.20 -4.70
CA LYS A 184 0.75 11.48 -5.22
C LYS A 184 -0.04 12.71 -4.74
N ARG A 185 -1.30 12.57 -4.36
CA ARG A 185 -2.15 13.66 -3.85
C ARG A 185 -1.88 14.01 -2.39
N MET A 186 -1.44 13.05 -1.59
CA MET A 186 -1.16 13.30 -0.18
C MET A 186 0.04 14.24 0.01
N PRO A 187 0.00 15.18 0.97
CA PRO A 187 1.20 15.86 1.41
C PRO A 187 2.19 14.83 1.97
N GLY A 188 3.41 14.81 1.44
CA GLY A 188 4.51 13.94 1.87
C GLY A 188 5.73 14.76 2.28
N LEU A 189 6.71 14.09 2.89
CA LEU A 189 8.02 14.62 3.14
C LEU A 189 8.69 14.88 1.85
N ALA A 190 8.91 15.77 1.14
CA ALA A 190 9.53 16.01 -0.16
C ALA A 190 8.91 15.22 -1.34
N GLU A 191 8.61 13.94 -1.18
CA GLU A 191 8.14 13.06 -2.26
C GLU A 191 6.87 12.29 -1.89
N ALA A 192 6.18 11.79 -2.90
CA ALA A 192 5.09 10.83 -2.71
C ALA A 192 5.67 9.50 -2.21
N ASP A 193 5.15 8.99 -1.09
CA ASP A 193 5.69 7.83 -0.40
C ASP A 193 4.60 6.80 -0.14
N VAL A 194 4.87 5.55 -0.54
CA VAL A 194 3.93 4.42 -0.42
C VAL A 194 3.62 4.13 1.05
N ILE A 195 4.66 3.96 1.86
CA ILE A 195 4.48 3.54 3.26
C ILE A 195 3.87 4.68 4.08
N ARG A 196 4.25 5.92 3.83
CA ARG A 196 3.62 7.08 4.46
C ARG A 196 2.12 7.18 4.17
N SER A 197 1.72 6.79 2.96
CA SER A 197 0.31 6.73 2.59
C SER A 197 -0.45 5.65 3.35
N ILE A 198 0.20 4.50 3.60
CA ILE A 198 -0.36 3.43 4.45
C ILE A 198 -0.42 3.86 5.92
N GLN A 199 0.60 4.57 6.43
CA GLN A 199 0.60 5.13 7.79
C GLN A 199 -0.55 6.13 8.02
N ALA A 200 -1.12 6.73 6.97
CA ALA A 200 -2.28 7.61 7.06
C ALA A 200 -3.60 6.86 7.29
N LEU A 201 -3.66 5.54 7.05
CA LEU A 201 -4.87 4.74 7.21
C LEU A 201 -5.24 4.52 8.69
N PRO A 202 -6.52 4.28 9.01
CA PRO A 202 -6.93 3.96 10.38
C PRO A 202 -6.39 2.57 10.79
N GLY A 203 -6.03 2.43 12.09
CA GLY A 203 -5.47 1.20 12.66
C GLY A 203 -4.01 0.91 12.31
N VAL A 204 -3.35 1.83 11.60
CA VAL A 204 -1.91 1.79 11.35
C VAL A 204 -1.24 2.86 12.20
N VAL A 205 -0.27 2.48 13.02
CA VAL A 205 0.53 3.39 13.85
C VAL A 205 1.90 3.56 13.21
N ALA A 206 2.45 4.77 13.30
CA ALA A 206 3.85 5.09 13.04
C ALA A 206 4.48 5.54 14.35
N SER A 207 5.64 5.03 14.69
CA SER A 207 6.32 5.35 15.94
C SER A 207 6.87 6.78 15.96
N SER A 208 7.35 7.26 14.83
CA SER A 208 7.92 8.60 14.68
C SER A 208 7.82 9.11 13.24
N ASP A 209 8.18 10.37 13.04
CA ASP A 209 8.33 10.94 11.68
C ASP A 209 9.61 10.45 11.00
N PHE A 210 10.56 9.95 11.76
CA PHE A 210 11.79 9.32 11.29
C PHE A 210 11.65 7.79 11.17
N SER A 211 10.41 7.28 11.00
CA SER A 211 10.17 5.85 10.85
C SER A 211 9.14 5.56 9.77
N THR A 212 9.51 4.74 8.79
CA THR A 212 8.58 4.11 7.85
C THR A 212 8.02 2.79 8.38
N LYS A 213 8.42 2.35 9.58
CA LYS A 213 7.83 1.18 10.23
C LYS A 213 6.32 1.37 10.38
N ILE A 214 5.59 0.30 10.14
CA ILE A 214 4.14 0.27 10.35
C ILE A 214 3.81 -0.74 11.45
N TYR A 215 2.94 -0.33 12.35
CA TYR A 215 2.40 -1.16 13.42
C TYR A 215 0.91 -1.28 13.21
N VAL A 216 0.44 -2.48 12.87
CA VAL A 216 -0.93 -2.69 12.42
C VAL A 216 -1.70 -3.47 13.47
N ARG A 217 -2.80 -2.86 13.97
CA ARG A 217 -3.68 -3.50 14.96
C ARG A 217 -2.92 -4.12 16.12
N GLY A 218 -2.00 -3.35 16.70
CA GLY A 218 -1.18 -3.75 17.86
C GLY A 218 -0.08 -4.78 17.57
N GLY A 219 0.20 -5.08 16.32
CA GLY A 219 1.34 -5.92 15.94
C GLY A 219 2.62 -5.13 15.82
N ALA A 220 3.77 -5.78 16.04
CA ALA A 220 5.10 -5.24 15.84
C ALA A 220 5.42 -5.00 14.36
N ALA A 221 6.48 -4.25 14.07
CA ALA A 221 6.88 -3.90 12.71
C ALA A 221 7.23 -5.12 11.86
N ASP A 222 7.96 -6.08 12.43
CA ASP A 222 8.35 -7.34 11.80
C ASP A 222 7.17 -8.30 11.51
N GLN A 223 5.99 -8.02 12.09
CA GLN A 223 4.77 -8.80 11.86
C GLN A 223 4.03 -8.41 10.58
N ASN A 224 4.60 -7.53 9.76
CA ASN A 224 4.04 -7.09 8.49
C ASN A 224 4.84 -7.67 7.32
N LEU A 225 4.16 -8.19 6.32
CA LEU A 225 4.77 -8.74 5.11
C LEU A 225 4.77 -7.67 4.01
N PHE A 226 5.95 -7.29 3.55
CA PHE A 226 6.10 -6.43 2.37
C PHE A 226 6.44 -7.30 1.17
N LEU A 227 5.65 -7.18 0.11
CA LEU A 227 5.85 -7.91 -1.14
C LEU A 227 5.94 -6.94 -2.32
N TYR A 228 6.96 -7.07 -3.13
CA TYR A 228 7.05 -6.46 -4.45
C TYR A 228 6.92 -7.56 -5.51
N ASP A 229 5.80 -7.57 -6.25
CA ASP A 229 5.47 -8.62 -7.22
C ASP A 229 5.67 -10.06 -6.70
N ASN A 230 5.24 -10.35 -5.46
CA ASN A 230 5.36 -11.61 -4.72
C ASN A 230 6.75 -11.95 -4.15
N SER A 231 7.79 -11.14 -4.37
CA SER A 231 9.09 -11.24 -3.69
C SER A 231 9.06 -10.50 -2.36
N VAL A 232 9.64 -11.07 -1.32
CA VAL A 232 9.72 -10.42 0.00
C VAL A 232 10.70 -9.27 -0.05
N VAL A 233 10.35 -8.14 0.59
CA VAL A 233 11.26 -7.02 0.83
C VAL A 233 11.36 -6.82 2.34
N TYR A 234 12.56 -6.85 2.87
CA TYR A 234 12.83 -6.64 4.29
C TYR A 234 13.16 -5.16 4.52
N SER A 235 12.70 -4.58 5.63
CA SER A 235 13.04 -3.19 6.04
C SER A 235 13.16 -2.16 4.88
N PRO A 236 12.07 -1.87 4.13
CA PRO A 236 12.15 -1.03 2.93
C PRO A 236 12.25 0.46 3.28
N THR A 237 13.37 0.86 3.87
CA THR A 237 13.55 2.19 4.48
C THR A 237 14.87 2.84 4.12
N HIS A 238 14.85 4.17 3.89
CA HIS A 238 16.01 5.03 3.79
C HIS A 238 16.10 5.98 4.98
N PHE A 239 17.31 6.40 5.30
CA PHE A 239 17.59 7.39 6.34
C PHE A 239 16.84 7.10 7.64
N PHE A 240 17.08 5.89 8.19
CA PHE A 240 16.43 5.40 9.42
C PHE A 240 14.89 5.37 9.38
N GLY A 241 14.30 5.37 8.19
CA GLY A 241 12.86 5.35 8.02
C GLY A 241 12.23 6.69 7.68
N LEU A 242 13.01 7.69 7.30
CA LEU A 242 12.47 8.96 6.83
C LEU A 242 11.75 8.82 5.49
N PHE A 243 12.25 7.97 4.60
CA PHE A 243 11.68 7.68 3.28
C PHE A 243 11.50 6.18 3.07
N SER A 244 10.50 5.79 2.30
CA SER A 244 10.44 4.43 1.78
C SER A 244 11.30 4.28 0.54
N THR A 245 11.77 3.07 0.31
CA THR A 245 12.57 2.71 -0.86
C THR A 245 11.73 2.56 -2.14
N PHE A 246 10.40 2.55 -2.04
CA PHE A 246 9.52 2.32 -3.18
C PHE A 246 9.26 3.56 -4.01
N LEU A 247 9.46 3.44 -5.32
CA LEU A 247 9.21 4.51 -6.31
C LEU A 247 7.78 4.40 -6.85
N VAL A 248 6.94 5.39 -6.54
CA VAL A 248 5.51 5.39 -6.90
C VAL A 248 5.28 5.31 -8.42
N GLU A 249 6.22 5.78 -9.22
CA GLU A 249 6.16 5.76 -10.68
C GLU A 249 6.18 4.35 -11.27
N THR A 250 6.76 3.38 -10.55
CA THR A 250 6.88 1.97 -10.99
C THR A 250 5.81 1.05 -10.40
N ILE A 251 4.91 1.57 -9.56
CA ILE A 251 3.86 0.81 -8.89
C ILE A 251 2.51 1.09 -9.54
N ASP A 252 1.73 0.05 -9.81
CA ASP A 252 0.37 0.14 -10.31
C ASP A 252 -0.61 0.36 -9.15
N GLU A 253 -0.64 -0.58 -8.22
CA GLU A 253 -1.47 -0.52 -7.03
C GLU A 253 -0.77 -1.13 -5.82
N VAL A 254 -1.22 -0.72 -4.65
CA VAL A 254 -0.81 -1.26 -3.37
C VAL A 254 -2.02 -1.91 -2.72
N GLN A 255 -1.97 -3.22 -2.54
CA GLN A 255 -2.97 -4.01 -1.84
C GLN A 255 -2.53 -4.15 -0.39
N PHE A 256 -3.30 -3.59 0.52
CA PHE A 256 -3.02 -3.64 1.94
C PHE A 256 -4.09 -4.41 2.69
N TYR A 257 -3.70 -5.53 3.29
CA TYR A 257 -4.53 -6.36 4.15
C TYR A 257 -4.17 -6.08 5.61
N LYS A 258 -5.01 -5.36 6.33
CA LYS A 258 -4.84 -5.14 7.79
C LYS A 258 -5.12 -6.40 8.61
N SER A 259 -5.85 -7.34 8.05
CA SER A 259 -6.20 -8.67 8.57
C SER A 259 -6.99 -9.44 7.52
N GLY A 260 -7.29 -10.72 7.79
CA GLY A 260 -8.11 -11.53 6.89
C GLY A 260 -7.44 -11.83 5.54
N PHE A 261 -6.12 -11.73 5.44
CA PHE A 261 -5.43 -11.99 4.19
C PHE A 261 -5.58 -13.46 3.75
N PRO A 262 -5.67 -13.71 2.42
CA PRO A 262 -5.86 -15.03 1.84
C PRO A 262 -4.82 -16.07 2.28
N ALA A 263 -5.14 -17.37 2.14
CA ALA A 263 -4.26 -18.46 2.54
C ALA A 263 -2.91 -18.49 1.80
N GLN A 264 -2.83 -17.87 0.62
CA GLN A 264 -1.59 -17.72 -0.14
C GLN A 264 -0.53 -16.85 0.57
N TYR A 265 -0.92 -15.95 1.48
CA TYR A 265 0.02 -15.12 2.24
C TYR A 265 0.21 -15.68 3.65
N GLY A 266 1.41 -15.61 4.19
CA GLY A 266 1.73 -16.10 5.53
C GLY A 266 3.08 -15.63 6.04
N ASN A 267 3.60 -16.35 7.03
CA ASN A 267 4.89 -16.05 7.69
C ASN A 267 4.94 -14.64 8.34
N ARG A 268 3.76 -14.06 8.66
CA ARG A 268 3.61 -12.82 9.40
C ARG A 268 2.29 -12.82 10.17
N LEU A 269 2.26 -12.12 11.32
CA LEU A 269 1.13 -12.16 12.27
C LEU A 269 0.10 -11.04 12.08
N SER A 270 0.46 -9.95 11.38
CA SER A 270 -0.34 -8.72 11.48
C SER A 270 -0.94 -8.28 10.15
N SER A 271 -0.13 -7.96 9.15
CA SER A 271 -0.63 -7.44 7.88
C SER A 271 0.19 -7.90 6.67
N VAL A 272 -0.38 -7.68 5.49
CA VAL A 272 0.31 -7.88 4.21
C VAL A 272 0.18 -6.62 3.37
N LEU A 273 1.30 -6.10 2.92
CA LEU A 273 1.41 -5.00 1.97
C LEU A 273 1.99 -5.55 0.67
N LYS A 274 1.15 -5.71 -0.34
CA LYS A 274 1.56 -6.18 -1.66
C LYS A 274 1.57 -5.01 -2.64
N MET A 275 2.71 -4.78 -3.26
CA MET A 275 2.90 -3.79 -4.31
C MET A 275 3.04 -4.52 -5.64
N ASP A 276 2.17 -4.19 -6.58
CA ASP A 276 2.23 -4.70 -7.93
C ASP A 276 2.98 -3.71 -8.82
N GLY A 277 4.08 -4.17 -9.43
CA GLY A 277 4.84 -3.39 -10.38
C GLY A 277 4.00 -3.04 -11.61
N ARG A 278 4.06 -1.79 -12.04
CA ARG A 278 3.30 -1.27 -13.16
C ARG A 278 3.91 -1.75 -14.48
N ALA A 279 3.06 -2.19 -15.41
CA ALA A 279 3.47 -2.28 -16.81
C ALA A 279 3.56 -0.87 -17.40
N GLY A 280 4.70 -0.53 -17.96
CA GLY A 280 4.90 0.78 -18.60
C GLY A 280 4.19 0.92 -19.94
N GLY A 281 4.32 2.11 -20.53
CA GLY A 281 3.77 2.45 -21.85
C GLY A 281 2.27 2.69 -21.88
N SER A 282 1.77 3.09 -23.04
CA SER A 282 0.35 3.29 -23.31
C SER A 282 -0.07 2.39 -24.46
N ASP A 283 -1.21 1.73 -24.34
CA ASP A 283 -1.75 0.89 -25.42
C ASP A 283 -2.07 1.70 -26.72
N SER A 284 -2.18 3.03 -26.60
CA SER A 284 -2.45 3.93 -27.72
C SER A 284 -1.20 4.44 -28.44
N VAL A 285 -0.01 4.24 -27.88
CA VAL A 285 1.26 4.76 -28.42
C VAL A 285 2.31 3.66 -28.36
N GLU A 286 2.63 3.10 -29.51
CA GLU A 286 3.70 2.10 -29.62
C GLU A 286 5.03 2.82 -29.86
N GLU A 287 5.70 3.19 -28.76
CA GLU A 287 7.00 3.84 -28.78
C GLU A 287 7.94 3.22 -27.73
N TRP A 288 9.17 2.94 -28.11
CA TRP A 288 10.19 2.41 -27.21
C TRP A 288 10.41 3.31 -25.99
N LEU A 289 10.35 4.64 -26.18
CA LEU A 289 10.38 5.64 -25.12
C LEU A 289 9.11 6.50 -25.21
N SER A 290 8.02 6.02 -24.62
CA SER A 290 6.73 6.73 -24.70
C SER A 290 6.63 7.86 -23.68
N LYS A 291 7.39 7.78 -22.57
CA LYS A 291 7.38 8.81 -21.53
C LYS A 291 8.67 8.76 -20.73
N THR A 292 9.31 9.90 -20.56
CA THR A 292 10.47 10.09 -19.68
C THR A 292 10.21 11.30 -18.78
N SER A 293 10.58 11.21 -17.49
CA SER A 293 10.53 12.36 -16.58
C SER A 293 11.77 12.43 -15.70
N VAL A 294 12.14 13.65 -15.35
CA VAL A 294 13.14 13.95 -14.34
C VAL A 294 12.46 14.71 -13.21
N LYS A 295 12.66 14.24 -11.99
CA LYS A 295 12.14 14.86 -10.76
C LYS A 295 13.31 15.26 -9.87
N ILE A 296 13.29 16.47 -9.35
CA ILE A 296 14.23 17.00 -8.38
C ILE A 296 13.44 17.43 -7.16
N SER A 297 13.75 16.84 -6.03
CA SER A 297 13.14 17.16 -4.74
C SER A 297 14.15 17.85 -3.82
N THR A 298 13.78 18.20 -2.61
CA THR A 298 14.71 18.79 -1.63
C THR A 298 15.90 17.87 -1.32
N PHE A 299 15.75 16.54 -1.44
CA PHE A 299 16.76 15.58 -0.98
C PHE A 299 17.31 14.67 -2.06
N ALA A 300 16.60 14.50 -3.19
CA ALA A 300 16.97 13.51 -4.19
C ALA A 300 16.59 13.95 -5.62
N ALA A 301 17.31 13.40 -6.59
CA ALA A 301 16.94 13.43 -7.99
C ALA A 301 16.45 12.05 -8.44
N GLN A 302 15.42 12.00 -9.28
CA GLN A 302 14.83 10.79 -9.81
C GLN A 302 14.68 10.89 -11.33
N LEU A 303 15.06 9.82 -12.01
CA LEU A 303 14.77 9.59 -13.42
C LEU A 303 13.70 8.50 -13.53
N HIS A 304 12.72 8.70 -14.37
CA HIS A 304 11.71 7.71 -14.71
C HIS A 304 11.57 7.63 -16.22
N THR A 305 11.47 6.42 -16.75
CA THR A 305 11.23 6.20 -18.18
C THR A 305 10.40 4.95 -18.40
N GLU A 306 9.54 4.97 -19.43
CA GLU A 306 8.67 3.86 -19.80
C GLU A 306 8.46 3.78 -21.30
N GLY A 307 8.11 2.59 -21.79
CA GLY A 307 7.85 2.37 -23.19
C GLY A 307 6.99 1.13 -23.46
N HIS A 308 6.51 1.06 -24.70
CA HIS A 308 5.71 -0.04 -25.24
C HIS A 308 6.18 -0.34 -26.67
N MET A 309 6.50 -1.59 -26.96
CA MET A 309 6.87 -2.03 -28.31
C MET A 309 6.40 -3.47 -28.54
N GLY A 310 5.49 -3.64 -29.47
CA GLY A 310 4.86 -4.94 -29.74
C GLY A 310 4.21 -5.50 -28.48
N ASN A 311 4.58 -6.72 -28.10
CA ASN A 311 4.06 -7.40 -26.90
C ASN A 311 4.81 -7.04 -25.60
N ALA A 312 5.83 -6.19 -25.67
CA ALA A 312 6.65 -5.81 -24.54
C ALA A 312 6.29 -4.42 -24.00
N ARG A 313 6.04 -4.33 -22.70
CA ARG A 313 5.85 -3.06 -21.97
C ARG A 313 6.81 -2.98 -20.80
N TRP A 314 7.40 -1.83 -20.58
CA TRP A 314 8.39 -1.67 -19.54
C TRP A 314 8.33 -0.31 -18.86
N VAL A 315 8.80 -0.26 -17.63
CA VAL A 315 9.03 0.95 -16.83
C VAL A 315 10.27 0.76 -16.00
N VAL A 316 11.08 1.81 -15.91
CA VAL A 316 12.24 1.88 -15.02
C VAL A 316 12.29 3.25 -14.37
N ALA A 317 12.60 3.28 -13.08
CA ALA A 317 12.92 4.50 -12.36
C ALA A 317 14.17 4.30 -11.52
N ALA A 318 14.96 5.37 -11.40
CA ALA A 318 16.13 5.43 -10.54
C ALA A 318 16.09 6.71 -9.72
N ARG A 319 16.46 6.64 -8.44
CA ARG A 319 16.54 7.77 -7.52
C ARG A 319 17.87 7.76 -6.79
N GLN A 320 18.48 8.94 -6.69
CA GLN A 320 19.73 9.17 -5.97
C GLN A 320 19.57 10.36 -5.05
N THR A 321 19.94 10.21 -3.78
CA THR A 321 20.03 11.35 -2.87
C THR A 321 21.27 12.20 -3.12
N TYR A 322 21.19 13.46 -2.79
CA TYR A 322 22.33 14.38 -2.77
C TYR A 322 22.50 15.09 -1.42
N ILE A 323 21.90 14.52 -0.36
CA ILE A 323 21.97 15.08 1.01
C ILE A 323 23.45 15.21 1.46
N GLY A 324 24.30 14.20 1.23
CA GLY A 324 25.72 14.24 1.58
C GLY A 324 26.42 15.42 0.92
N TYR A 325 26.22 15.64 -0.39
CA TYR A 325 26.78 16.79 -1.09
C TYR A 325 26.25 18.13 -0.57
N MET A 326 24.96 18.18 -0.22
CA MET A 326 24.35 19.38 0.36
C MET A 326 24.96 19.69 1.74
N LEU A 327 25.14 18.67 2.59
CA LEU A 327 25.77 18.83 3.92
C LEU A 327 27.23 19.26 3.77
N ALA A 328 27.97 18.68 2.83
CA ALA A 328 29.36 19.07 2.52
C ALA A 328 29.44 20.53 2.06
N LEU A 329 28.52 21.00 1.24
CA LEU A 329 28.44 22.40 0.83
C LEU A 329 28.14 23.32 2.01
N LEU A 330 27.20 22.94 2.89
CA LEU A 330 26.83 23.73 4.08
C LEU A 330 28.01 23.81 5.07
N ARG A 331 28.80 22.74 5.21
CA ARG A 331 30.06 22.75 5.99
C ARG A 331 31.08 23.72 5.38
N TRP A 332 31.27 23.66 4.06
CA TRP A 332 32.18 24.55 3.35
C TRP A 332 31.79 26.05 3.50
N LEU A 333 30.49 26.34 3.68
CA LEU A 333 29.95 27.66 3.92
C LEU A 333 29.94 28.05 5.42
N ASP A 334 30.51 27.23 6.30
CA ASP A 334 30.48 27.39 7.78
C ASP A 334 29.03 27.52 8.33
N ALA A 335 28.03 26.99 7.61
CA ALA A 335 26.63 27.06 8.01
C ALA A 335 26.21 25.95 8.97
N VAL A 336 26.95 24.83 8.99
CA VAL A 336 26.71 23.63 9.82
C VAL A 336 28.05 23.02 10.23
N ASP A 337 28.18 22.67 11.51
CA ASP A 337 29.32 21.91 12.02
C ASP A 337 28.86 20.46 12.27
N LEU A 338 28.57 19.75 11.19
CA LEU A 338 28.07 18.37 11.21
C LEU A 338 28.81 17.53 10.18
N ASP A 339 29.76 16.69 10.61
CA ASP A 339 30.51 15.78 9.75
C ASP A 339 29.75 14.46 9.56
N VAL A 340 28.71 14.52 8.75
CA VAL A 340 27.89 13.36 8.35
C VAL A 340 27.96 13.21 6.86
N ASP A 341 28.34 12.03 6.40
CA ASP A 341 28.21 11.61 5.00
C ASP A 341 27.06 10.61 4.89
N TYR A 342 26.09 10.90 4.02
CA TYR A 342 24.94 10.06 3.81
C TYR A 342 24.57 9.99 2.34
N GLU A 343 24.41 8.77 1.85
CA GLU A 343 23.92 8.52 0.49
C GLU A 343 22.91 7.37 0.46
N PHE A 344 21.94 7.46 -0.45
CA PHE A 344 21.10 6.33 -0.84
C PHE A 344 20.80 6.33 -2.33
N THR A 345 20.54 5.14 -2.86
CA THR A 345 20.16 4.93 -4.26
C THR A 345 19.05 3.89 -4.35
N ASP A 346 18.07 4.13 -5.24
CA ASP A 346 17.05 3.16 -5.64
C ASP A 346 17.06 2.95 -7.14
N ILE A 347 16.87 1.72 -7.57
CA ILE A 347 16.59 1.37 -8.95
C ILE A 347 15.45 0.34 -8.96
N GLN A 348 14.38 0.64 -9.67
CA GLN A 348 13.17 -0.19 -9.68
C GLN A 348 12.58 -0.23 -11.09
N GLY A 349 12.06 -1.39 -11.50
CA GLY A 349 11.46 -1.50 -12.81
C GLY A 349 10.72 -2.80 -13.05
N THR A 350 9.98 -2.82 -14.15
CA THR A 350 9.16 -3.96 -14.59
C THR A 350 9.21 -4.06 -16.10
N LEU A 351 9.38 -5.27 -16.60
CA LEU A 351 9.21 -5.68 -17.99
C LEU A 351 8.07 -6.71 -18.05
N LEU A 352 7.03 -6.37 -18.77
CA LEU A 352 5.90 -7.24 -19.04
C LEU A 352 5.95 -7.69 -20.49
N TYR A 353 5.80 -8.97 -20.74
CA TYR A 353 5.70 -9.55 -22.08
C TYR A 353 4.45 -10.41 -22.20
N ASP A 354 3.52 -10.00 -23.06
CA ASP A 354 2.30 -10.73 -23.37
C ASP A 354 2.58 -11.63 -24.59
N PHE A 355 2.75 -12.96 -24.39
CA PHE A 355 2.89 -13.90 -25.50
C PHE A 355 1.60 -13.94 -26.34
N ASP A 356 0.48 -13.96 -25.63
CA ASP A 356 -0.88 -13.89 -26.12
C ASP A 356 -1.80 -13.41 -24.95
N PRO A 357 -3.12 -13.23 -25.14
CA PRO A 357 -4.03 -12.77 -24.07
C PRO A 357 -4.08 -13.66 -22.82
N ASP A 358 -3.73 -14.95 -22.97
CA ASP A 358 -3.80 -15.94 -21.90
C ASP A 358 -2.44 -16.32 -21.33
N ASN A 359 -1.33 -15.85 -21.94
CA ASN A 359 0.04 -16.15 -21.53
C ASN A 359 0.85 -14.88 -21.33
N ARG A 360 1.37 -14.70 -20.13
CA ARG A 360 2.09 -13.50 -19.72
C ARG A 360 3.31 -13.81 -18.86
N LEU A 361 4.42 -13.16 -19.17
CA LEU A 361 5.63 -13.16 -18.35
C LEU A 361 5.90 -11.75 -17.82
N LYS A 362 6.12 -11.62 -16.52
CA LYS A 362 6.46 -10.36 -15.88
C LYS A 362 7.77 -10.54 -15.12
N PHE A 363 8.79 -9.81 -15.52
CA PHE A 363 10.05 -9.66 -14.83
C PHE A 363 10.06 -8.33 -14.10
N SER A 364 10.37 -8.31 -12.81
CA SER A 364 10.52 -7.08 -12.04
C SER A 364 11.82 -7.10 -11.25
N PHE A 365 12.31 -5.93 -10.92
CA PHE A 365 13.47 -5.77 -10.06
C PHE A 365 13.31 -4.54 -9.19
N TYR A 366 13.85 -4.66 -8.00
CA TYR A 366 13.91 -3.62 -6.99
C TYR A 366 15.26 -3.73 -6.30
N VAL A 367 15.98 -2.62 -6.22
CA VAL A 367 17.27 -2.49 -5.53
C VAL A 367 17.28 -1.15 -4.82
N GLY A 368 17.60 -1.16 -3.54
CA GLY A 368 17.80 0.04 -2.73
C GLY A 368 18.95 -0.17 -1.75
N TRP A 369 19.82 0.82 -1.59
CA TRP A 369 20.91 0.77 -0.61
C TRP A 369 21.21 2.14 -0.04
N ASP A 370 21.75 2.13 1.18
CA ASP A 370 22.14 3.29 1.98
C ASP A 370 23.53 3.13 2.54
N LYS A 371 24.22 4.26 2.70
CA LYS A 371 25.44 4.37 3.48
C LYS A 371 25.38 5.61 4.35
N LEU A 372 25.77 5.45 5.60
CA LEU A 372 25.88 6.52 6.57
C LEU A 372 27.25 6.43 7.23
N ALA A 373 27.98 7.53 7.25
CA ALA A 373 29.24 7.66 7.96
C ALA A 373 29.27 8.95 8.76
N PHE A 374 29.50 8.84 10.06
CA PHE A 374 29.90 9.93 10.95
C PHE A 374 30.72 9.34 12.10
N ASP A 375 31.83 9.95 12.43
CA ASP A 375 32.73 9.43 13.47
C ASP A 375 32.04 9.39 14.83
N PRO A 376 31.98 8.21 15.53
CA PRO A 376 32.65 6.94 15.22
C PRO A 376 31.81 5.87 14.49
N LEU A 377 30.64 6.21 13.95
CA LEU A 377 29.67 5.28 13.38
C LEU A 377 29.76 5.17 11.86
N TYR A 378 29.80 3.95 11.34
CA TYR A 378 29.55 3.61 9.94
C TYR A 378 28.41 2.59 9.82
N MET A 379 27.48 2.81 8.88
CA MET A 379 26.39 1.88 8.59
C MET A 379 26.20 1.76 7.07
N ASP A 380 25.96 0.53 6.62
CA ASP A 380 25.63 0.18 5.24
C ASP A 380 24.50 -0.84 5.25
N TRP A 381 23.42 -0.59 4.52
CA TRP A 381 22.30 -1.51 4.43
C TRP A 381 21.60 -1.43 3.09
N GLY A 382 20.90 -2.51 2.72
CA GLY A 382 20.18 -2.51 1.45
C GLY A 382 19.31 -3.72 1.22
N ASN A 383 18.51 -3.59 0.17
CA ASN A 383 17.56 -4.60 -0.30
C ASN A 383 17.70 -4.84 -1.80
N VAL A 384 17.53 -6.09 -2.18
CA VAL A 384 17.34 -6.51 -3.57
C VAL A 384 16.11 -7.42 -3.61
N ALA A 385 15.24 -7.25 -4.60
CA ALA A 385 14.15 -8.19 -4.89
C ALA A 385 13.99 -8.35 -6.41
N ILE A 386 14.03 -9.59 -6.89
CA ILE A 386 13.97 -9.93 -8.32
C ILE A 386 12.93 -11.04 -8.52
N PRO A 387 11.64 -10.70 -8.67
CA PRO A 387 10.60 -11.66 -9.01
C PRO A 387 10.45 -11.84 -10.52
N ILE A 388 10.22 -13.09 -10.93
CA ILE A 388 9.79 -13.51 -12.26
C ILE A 388 8.44 -14.18 -12.10
N ASN A 389 7.40 -13.58 -12.67
CA ASN A 389 6.03 -14.08 -12.57
C ASN A 389 5.55 -14.56 -13.94
N TYR A 390 5.01 -15.76 -13.99
CA TYR A 390 4.36 -16.32 -15.16
C TYR A 390 2.88 -16.53 -14.88
N PHE A 391 2.03 -16.12 -15.80
CA PHE A 391 0.59 -16.33 -15.79
C PHE A 391 0.17 -17.08 -17.04
N HIS A 392 -0.68 -18.10 -16.86
CA HIS A 392 -1.32 -18.85 -17.93
C HIS A 392 -2.78 -19.12 -17.60
N ARG A 393 -3.65 -18.91 -18.58
CA ARG A 393 -5.08 -19.24 -18.50
C ARG A 393 -5.44 -20.26 -19.57
N ASP A 394 -6.18 -21.29 -19.18
CA ASP A 394 -6.78 -22.26 -20.09
C ASP A 394 -8.21 -22.56 -19.61
N GLY A 395 -9.21 -22.03 -20.30
CA GLY A 395 -10.62 -22.16 -19.91
C GLY A 395 -10.86 -21.68 -18.48
N ASN A 396 -11.26 -22.60 -17.60
CA ASN A 396 -11.55 -22.32 -16.20
C ASN A 396 -10.32 -22.40 -15.28
N TRP A 397 -9.14 -22.67 -15.80
CA TRP A 397 -7.90 -22.79 -15.04
C TRP A 397 -7.03 -21.55 -15.20
N GLU A 398 -6.57 -21.00 -14.11
CA GLU A 398 -5.54 -19.96 -14.10
C GLU A 398 -4.35 -20.44 -13.31
N TYR A 399 -3.24 -20.66 -13.98
CA TYR A 399 -1.98 -21.03 -13.39
C TYR A 399 -1.10 -19.81 -13.20
N ASN A 400 -0.50 -19.69 -12.02
CA ASN A 400 0.44 -18.64 -11.67
C ASN A 400 1.69 -19.26 -11.07
N ALA A 401 2.85 -18.79 -11.47
CA ALA A 401 4.12 -19.18 -10.89
C ALA A 401 5.00 -17.94 -10.67
N THR A 402 5.73 -17.96 -9.57
CA THR A 402 6.71 -16.93 -9.23
C THR A 402 8.03 -17.60 -8.84
N LEU A 403 9.11 -17.20 -9.48
CA LEU A 403 10.47 -17.41 -8.97
C LEU A 403 10.96 -16.08 -8.42
N ALA A 404 11.40 -16.06 -7.18
CA ALA A 404 11.80 -14.83 -6.52
C ALA A 404 13.15 -15.01 -5.83
N PHE A 405 13.97 -14.01 -5.97
CA PHE A 405 15.20 -13.81 -5.22
C PHE A 405 15.09 -12.53 -4.41
N SER A 406 15.43 -12.56 -3.12
CA SER A 406 15.54 -11.40 -2.27
C SER A 406 16.84 -11.44 -1.49
N ARG A 407 17.43 -10.28 -1.25
CA ARG A 407 18.55 -10.09 -0.32
C ARG A 407 18.30 -8.88 0.54
N PHE A 408 18.57 -9.02 1.81
CA PHE A 408 18.67 -7.91 2.76
C PHE A 408 20.00 -8.02 3.48
N TYR A 409 20.73 -6.91 3.56
CA TYR A 409 21.95 -6.84 4.34
C TYR A 409 21.97 -5.58 5.17
N GLN A 410 22.64 -5.65 6.31
CA GLN A 410 22.90 -4.50 7.17
C GLN A 410 24.23 -4.72 7.91
N THR A 411 25.07 -3.69 7.92
CA THR A 411 26.32 -3.64 8.69
C THR A 411 26.34 -2.37 9.51
N MET A 412 26.80 -2.46 10.74
CA MET A 412 27.05 -1.34 11.64
C MET A 412 28.41 -1.50 12.26
N GLN A 413 29.26 -0.49 12.14
CA GLN A 413 30.58 -0.43 12.75
C GLN A 413 30.67 0.79 13.66
N VAL A 414 31.19 0.60 14.89
CA VAL A 414 31.43 1.68 15.85
C VAL A 414 32.93 1.68 16.17
N SER A 415 33.67 2.59 15.53
CA SER A 415 35.14 2.56 15.55
C SER A 415 35.67 1.18 15.15
N ASP A 416 36.86 0.79 15.63
CA ASP A 416 37.40 -0.56 15.50
C ASP A 416 36.93 -1.51 16.62
N MET A 417 35.95 -1.09 17.43
CA MET A 417 35.53 -1.82 18.62
C MET A 417 34.36 -2.78 18.38
N ILE A 418 33.46 -2.39 17.55
CA ILE A 418 32.21 -3.15 17.29
C ILE A 418 31.95 -3.17 15.79
N ASP A 419 31.78 -4.36 15.25
CA ASP A 419 31.29 -4.62 13.90
C ASP A 419 30.20 -5.68 13.95
N ILE A 420 28.98 -5.25 13.71
CA ILE A 420 27.77 -6.10 13.75
C ILE A 420 27.15 -6.10 12.35
N GLY A 421 26.80 -7.27 11.85
CA GLY A 421 26.17 -7.35 10.55
C GLY A 421 25.28 -8.56 10.35
N MET A 422 24.51 -8.45 9.27
CA MET A 422 23.60 -9.48 8.80
C MET A 422 23.57 -9.51 7.29
N ASP A 423 23.51 -10.72 6.73
CA ASP A 423 23.18 -10.94 5.32
C ASP A 423 22.10 -12.05 5.23
N LEU A 424 20.97 -11.71 4.64
CA LEU A 424 19.82 -12.60 4.49
C LEU A 424 19.46 -12.73 3.01
N PHE A 425 19.63 -13.93 2.46
CA PHE A 425 19.17 -14.29 1.13
C PHE A 425 17.93 -15.16 1.24
N THR A 426 16.93 -14.87 0.42
CA THR A 426 15.71 -15.66 0.30
C THR A 426 15.50 -16.07 -1.14
N TYR A 427 15.42 -17.34 -1.40
CA TYR A 427 15.07 -17.94 -2.69
C TYR A 427 13.69 -18.57 -2.57
N ALA A 428 12.75 -18.16 -3.42
CA ALA A 428 11.38 -18.64 -3.33
C ALA A 428 10.84 -19.10 -4.68
N GLY A 429 10.25 -20.29 -4.69
CA GLY A 429 9.42 -20.80 -5.76
C GLY A 429 7.98 -20.89 -5.29
N LYS A 430 7.06 -20.11 -5.86
CA LYS A 430 5.65 -20.07 -5.49
C LYS A 430 4.80 -20.41 -6.70
N GLN A 431 3.79 -21.26 -6.52
CA GLN A 431 2.88 -21.61 -7.60
C GLN A 431 1.47 -21.81 -7.06
N TRP A 432 0.49 -21.36 -7.82
CA TRP A 432 -0.91 -21.58 -7.47
C TRP A 432 -1.78 -21.66 -8.71
N ILE A 433 -2.87 -22.40 -8.55
CA ILE A 433 -3.87 -22.62 -9.56
C ILE A 433 -5.22 -22.15 -9.02
N ASN A 434 -5.92 -21.30 -9.78
CA ASN A 434 -7.32 -20.98 -9.52
C ASN A 434 -8.19 -21.79 -10.49
N TYR A 435 -9.16 -22.50 -9.96
CA TYR A 435 -10.17 -23.20 -10.75
C TYR A 435 -11.53 -22.53 -10.59
N LYS A 436 -12.10 -22.11 -11.71
CA LYS A 436 -13.35 -21.35 -11.82
C LYS A 436 -14.45 -22.10 -12.55
N GLY A 437 -14.34 -23.43 -12.65
CA GLY A 437 -15.30 -24.28 -13.39
C GLY A 437 -16.62 -24.54 -12.65
N PHE A 438 -16.77 -24.10 -11.41
CA PHE A 438 -18.01 -24.14 -10.66
C PHE A 438 -18.65 -22.74 -10.63
N ASP A 439 -19.96 -22.66 -10.81
CA ASP A 439 -20.67 -21.37 -10.92
C ASP A 439 -20.50 -20.48 -9.68
N ASP A 440 -20.47 -21.10 -8.47
CA ASP A 440 -20.45 -20.38 -7.20
C ASP A 440 -19.15 -20.56 -6.41
N HIS A 441 -18.16 -21.27 -6.92
CA HIS A 441 -16.90 -21.54 -6.24
C HIS A 441 -15.69 -21.10 -7.06
N THR A 442 -14.73 -20.52 -6.39
CA THR A 442 -13.37 -20.33 -6.93
C THR A 442 -12.38 -21.03 -6.01
N LEU A 443 -11.88 -22.15 -6.46
CA LEU A 443 -10.91 -22.95 -5.72
C LEU A 443 -9.48 -22.48 -6.03
N THR A 444 -8.68 -22.30 -5.00
CA THR A 444 -7.26 -21.95 -5.12
C THR A 444 -6.41 -23.02 -4.43
N PHE A 445 -5.50 -23.64 -5.15
CA PHE A 445 -4.49 -24.56 -4.63
C PHE A 445 -3.13 -23.92 -4.84
N GLY A 446 -2.25 -23.98 -3.86
CA GLY A 446 -0.90 -23.48 -4.04
C GLY A 446 0.13 -24.24 -3.21
N TYR A 447 1.36 -24.10 -3.66
CA TYR A 447 2.54 -24.60 -2.98
C TYR A 447 3.68 -23.60 -3.13
N ASP A 448 4.29 -23.24 -2.00
CA ASP A 448 5.45 -22.36 -1.94
C ASP A 448 6.62 -23.15 -1.31
N LEU A 449 7.80 -23.00 -1.88
CA LEU A 449 9.06 -23.42 -1.30
C LEU A 449 9.93 -22.17 -1.13
N GLU A 450 10.39 -21.95 0.09
CA GLU A 450 11.27 -20.84 0.43
C GLU A 450 12.54 -21.42 1.07
N TYR A 451 13.69 -20.95 0.65
CA TYR A 451 14.98 -21.29 1.23
C TYR A 451 15.70 -20.01 1.62
N ASP A 452 15.99 -19.90 2.90
CA ASP A 452 16.70 -18.74 3.43
C ASP A 452 18.16 -19.11 3.72
N GLN A 453 19.06 -18.15 3.49
CA GLN A 453 20.44 -18.17 3.97
C GLN A 453 20.60 -16.93 4.85
N SER A 454 20.67 -17.13 6.15
CA SER A 454 20.83 -16.08 7.14
C SER A 454 22.20 -16.20 7.78
N GLU A 455 22.99 -15.13 7.66
CA GLU A 455 24.26 -14.99 8.34
C GLU A 455 24.16 -13.77 9.27
N PHE A 456 24.44 -13.99 10.54
CA PHE A 456 24.59 -12.93 11.52
C PHE A 456 26.01 -13.00 12.08
N TYR A 457 26.65 -11.85 12.22
CA TYR A 457 27.96 -11.76 12.86
C TYR A 457 28.03 -10.56 13.80
N GLU A 458 28.80 -10.75 14.88
CA GLU A 458 29.18 -9.70 15.82
C GLU A 458 30.65 -9.85 16.15
N HIS A 459 31.41 -8.81 15.89
CA HIS A 459 32.79 -8.69 16.32
C HIS A 459 32.87 -7.55 17.33
N ALA A 460 33.09 -7.89 18.59
CA ALA A 460 33.24 -6.93 19.66
C ALA A 460 34.60 -7.16 20.34
N MET A 461 35.51 -6.18 20.22
CA MET A 461 36.88 -6.25 20.76
C MET A 461 37.63 -7.50 20.25
N SER A 462 37.78 -8.53 21.12
CA SER A 462 38.46 -9.79 20.80
C SER A 462 37.50 -10.96 20.56
N VAL A 463 36.20 -10.75 20.71
CA VAL A 463 35.16 -11.78 20.52
C VAL A 463 34.62 -11.71 19.12
N LYS A 464 34.57 -12.85 18.44
CA LYS A 464 33.93 -13.02 17.16
C LYS A 464 32.81 -14.03 17.27
N LEU A 465 31.57 -13.59 17.10
CA LEU A 465 30.38 -14.45 17.05
C LEU A 465 29.88 -14.50 15.62
N VAL A 466 29.60 -15.70 15.11
CA VAL A 466 29.01 -15.89 13.79
C VAL A 466 27.96 -16.98 13.88
N ASP A 467 26.78 -16.72 13.33
CA ASP A 467 25.69 -17.70 13.29
C ASP A 467 25.14 -17.80 11.84
N HIS A 468 25.13 -19.00 11.29
CA HIS A 468 24.66 -19.30 9.95
C HIS A 468 23.45 -20.23 10.01
N GLN A 469 22.34 -19.82 9.40
CA GLN A 469 21.11 -20.59 9.38
C GLN A 469 20.59 -20.79 7.95
N TYR A 470 20.15 -22.02 7.62
CA TYR A 470 19.74 -22.44 6.27
C TYR A 470 18.38 -23.15 6.27
N PRO A 471 17.28 -22.51 6.73
CA PRO A 471 15.99 -23.17 6.76
C PRO A 471 15.37 -23.34 5.39
N PHE A 472 14.70 -24.48 5.17
CA PHE A 472 13.66 -24.62 4.16
C PHE A 472 12.28 -24.45 4.79
N HIS A 473 11.43 -23.70 4.10
CA HIS A 473 10.05 -23.51 4.49
C HIS A 473 9.12 -24.01 3.39
N HIS A 474 8.46 -25.13 3.64
CA HIS A 474 7.48 -25.75 2.75
C HIS A 474 6.08 -25.29 3.12
N VAL A 475 5.32 -24.83 2.16
CA VAL A 475 3.97 -24.32 2.39
C VAL A 475 3.01 -24.88 1.36
N GLY A 476 1.96 -25.56 1.82
CA GLY A 476 0.82 -25.94 1.00
C GLY A 476 -0.42 -25.17 1.44
N TYR A 477 -1.27 -24.74 0.51
CA TYR A 477 -2.53 -24.11 0.87
C TYR A 477 -3.68 -24.48 -0.08
N LEU A 478 -4.88 -24.48 0.52
CA LEU A 478 -6.14 -24.68 -0.17
C LEU A 478 -7.12 -23.62 0.30
N GLN A 479 -7.81 -22.96 -0.61
CA GLN A 479 -8.82 -21.95 -0.33
C GLN A 479 -9.98 -22.08 -1.29
N ASP A 480 -11.19 -21.88 -0.81
CA ASP A 480 -12.39 -21.73 -1.61
C ASP A 480 -13.06 -20.38 -1.33
N ALA A 481 -13.40 -19.66 -2.38
CA ALA A 481 -14.27 -18.51 -2.33
C ALA A 481 -15.64 -18.92 -2.87
N TRP A 482 -16.57 -19.20 -1.94
CA TRP A 482 -17.91 -19.68 -2.20
C TRP A 482 -18.94 -18.55 -2.16
N ARG A 483 -19.61 -18.33 -3.25
CA ARG A 483 -20.74 -17.41 -3.36
C ARG A 483 -22.00 -18.12 -2.83
N LEU A 484 -22.27 -17.97 -1.56
CA LEU A 484 -23.43 -18.58 -0.87
C LEU A 484 -24.77 -18.08 -1.45
N ALA A 485 -24.82 -16.81 -1.83
CA ALA A 485 -25.93 -16.13 -2.47
C ALA A 485 -25.38 -14.95 -3.28
N ALA A 486 -26.23 -14.24 -4.00
CA ALA A 486 -25.83 -13.08 -4.82
C ALA A 486 -25.08 -12.00 -4.02
N ASP A 487 -25.46 -11.84 -2.74
CA ASP A 487 -24.94 -10.83 -1.80
C ASP A 487 -24.03 -11.40 -0.71
N TRP A 488 -23.82 -12.72 -0.64
CA TRP A 488 -23.02 -13.38 0.38
C TRP A 488 -21.85 -14.16 -0.24
N THR A 489 -20.66 -13.86 0.20
CA THR A 489 -19.45 -14.63 -0.17
C THR A 489 -18.73 -15.11 1.07
N LEU A 490 -18.55 -16.41 1.20
CA LEU A 490 -17.73 -17.06 2.21
C LEU A 490 -16.41 -17.47 1.58
N THR A 491 -15.30 -16.97 2.10
CA THR A 491 -13.96 -17.46 1.71
C THR A 491 -13.37 -18.19 2.92
N TYR A 492 -12.98 -19.44 2.73
CA TYR A 492 -12.33 -20.24 3.77
C TYR A 492 -11.17 -21.03 3.20
N GLY A 493 -10.19 -21.30 4.03
CA GLY A 493 -9.01 -22.01 3.58
C GLY A 493 -8.11 -22.42 4.73
N VAL A 494 -7.12 -23.20 4.39
CA VAL A 494 -6.09 -23.66 5.30
C VAL A 494 -4.72 -23.51 4.65
N ARG A 495 -3.75 -23.07 5.43
CA ARG A 495 -2.33 -23.04 5.07
C ARG A 495 -1.59 -24.00 5.99
N LEU A 496 -0.79 -24.87 5.40
CA LEU A 496 0.04 -25.86 6.07
C LEU A 496 1.50 -25.47 5.87
N ASN A 497 2.26 -25.41 6.95
CA ASN A 497 3.65 -24.99 6.95
C ASN A 497 4.53 -26.09 7.53
N TYR A 498 5.71 -26.28 6.99
CA TYR A 498 6.76 -27.08 7.58
C TYR A 498 8.10 -26.37 7.42
N GLN A 499 8.75 -26.08 8.55
CA GLN A 499 10.08 -25.45 8.58
C GLN A 499 11.09 -26.45 9.14
N THR A 500 12.22 -26.60 8.43
CA THR A 500 13.14 -27.73 8.64
C THR A 500 14.00 -27.59 9.89
N LEU A 501 14.54 -26.37 10.22
CA LEU A 501 15.48 -26.22 11.33
C LEU A 501 14.81 -26.29 12.71
N ALA A 502 13.55 -25.82 12.80
CA ALA A 502 12.78 -25.96 14.02
C ALA A 502 11.90 -27.22 14.02
N GLU A 503 11.94 -28.03 12.97
CA GLU A 503 11.13 -29.23 12.77
C GLU A 503 9.64 -28.99 13.06
N HIS A 504 9.15 -27.80 12.73
CA HIS A 504 7.83 -27.36 13.12
C HIS A 504 6.81 -27.53 11.98
N PHE A 505 5.73 -28.27 12.27
CA PHE A 505 4.54 -28.34 11.40
C PHE A 505 3.45 -27.43 11.94
N GLY A 506 2.98 -26.50 11.09
CA GLY A 506 1.98 -25.50 11.42
C GLY A 506 0.72 -25.58 10.58
N VAL A 507 -0.44 -25.36 11.20
CA VAL A 507 -1.75 -25.32 10.52
C VAL A 507 -2.40 -23.95 10.78
N GLU A 508 -2.76 -23.25 9.72
CA GLU A 508 -3.34 -21.91 9.77
C GLU A 508 -4.72 -21.89 9.08
N PRO A 509 -5.82 -22.25 9.78
CA PRO A 509 -7.17 -22.10 9.27
C PRO A 509 -7.56 -20.62 9.23
N ARG A 510 -8.27 -20.21 8.16
CA ARG A 510 -8.76 -18.85 7.95
C ARG A 510 -10.14 -18.87 7.32
N ALA A 511 -10.96 -17.89 7.69
CA ALA A 511 -12.26 -17.70 7.08
C ALA A 511 -12.62 -16.22 7.04
N SER A 512 -13.34 -15.81 6.02
CA SER A 512 -13.97 -14.50 5.91
C SER A 512 -15.35 -14.62 5.30
N LEU A 513 -16.28 -13.83 5.81
CA LEU A 513 -17.65 -13.73 5.32
C LEU A 513 -17.90 -12.29 4.90
N VAL A 514 -18.28 -12.10 3.66
CA VAL A 514 -18.65 -10.81 3.10
C VAL A 514 -20.12 -10.81 2.81
N TRP A 515 -20.83 -9.82 3.34
CA TRP A 515 -22.23 -9.56 3.05
C TRP A 515 -22.37 -8.20 2.36
N GLN A 516 -22.71 -8.21 1.08
CA GLN A 516 -23.06 -7.03 0.31
C GLN A 516 -24.52 -6.68 0.57
N MET A 517 -24.79 -5.95 1.65
CA MET A 517 -26.17 -5.63 2.11
C MET A 517 -26.94 -4.84 1.07
N THR A 518 -26.28 -3.90 0.41
CA THR A 518 -26.77 -3.12 -0.73
C THR A 518 -25.57 -2.77 -1.63
N ASP A 519 -25.79 -2.19 -2.80
CA ASP A 519 -24.67 -1.74 -3.67
C ASP A 519 -23.71 -0.75 -3.00
N ARG A 520 -24.16 -0.12 -1.91
CA ARG A 520 -23.38 0.88 -1.16
C ARG A 520 -22.89 0.37 0.21
N GLN A 521 -23.53 -0.65 0.76
CA GLN A 521 -23.28 -1.13 2.12
C GLN A 521 -22.70 -2.54 2.09
N ARG A 522 -21.58 -2.71 2.75
CA ARG A 522 -20.87 -3.98 2.85
C ARG A 522 -20.45 -4.23 4.29
N PHE A 523 -20.70 -5.43 4.75
CA PHE A 523 -20.25 -5.94 6.05
C PHE A 523 -19.28 -7.10 5.83
N GLU A 524 -18.19 -7.12 6.60
CA GLU A 524 -17.15 -8.14 6.52
C GLU A 524 -16.84 -8.68 7.92
N LEU A 525 -16.75 -9.99 8.03
CA LEU A 525 -16.27 -10.69 9.23
C LEU A 525 -15.14 -11.60 8.81
N TYR A 526 -14.02 -11.57 9.52
CA TYR A 526 -12.91 -12.46 9.27
C TYR A 526 -12.19 -12.90 10.53
N GLY A 527 -11.64 -14.11 10.47
CA GLY A 527 -10.85 -14.68 11.54
C GLY A 527 -9.87 -15.71 11.01
N GLY A 528 -8.77 -15.89 11.72
CA GLY A 528 -7.78 -16.88 11.34
C GLY A 528 -6.66 -17.02 12.36
N ARG A 529 -5.90 -18.10 12.17
CA ARG A 529 -4.63 -18.34 12.82
C ARG A 529 -3.50 -17.97 11.87
N TYR A 530 -2.45 -17.35 12.41
CA TYR A 530 -1.28 -16.91 11.67
C TYR A 530 -0.02 -17.33 12.41
N LEU A 531 1.02 -17.73 11.67
CA LEU A 531 2.32 -18.13 12.19
C LEU A 531 3.43 -17.26 11.57
N GLN A 532 4.47 -17.02 12.34
CA GLN A 532 5.67 -16.27 11.90
C GLN A 532 6.92 -17.07 12.23
N TYR A 533 7.73 -17.33 11.23
CA TYR A 533 8.94 -18.14 11.30
C TYR A 533 10.22 -17.30 11.20
N MET A 534 10.12 -16.08 10.70
CA MET A 534 11.21 -15.11 10.64
C MET A 534 10.89 -13.94 11.56
N ASN A 535 11.74 -13.62 12.52
CA ASN A 535 11.52 -12.58 13.53
C ASN A 535 12.59 -11.51 13.41
N SER A 536 12.29 -10.26 13.72
CA SER A 536 13.34 -9.25 13.87
C SER A 536 13.86 -9.23 15.30
N ILE A 537 15.17 -9.00 15.42
CA ILE A 537 15.87 -8.82 16.67
C ILE A 537 15.92 -7.33 16.97
N MET A 538 15.48 -6.93 18.16
CA MET A 538 15.62 -5.57 18.65
C MET A 538 16.54 -5.59 19.88
N PHE A 539 17.67 -4.93 19.80
CA PHE A 539 18.66 -4.87 20.88
C PHE A 539 18.31 -3.85 21.97
N SER A 540 17.28 -3.05 21.79
CA SER A 540 16.86 -2.06 22.78
C SER A 540 15.34 -1.96 22.89
N ASP A 541 14.87 -1.46 24.04
CA ASP A 541 13.45 -1.16 24.28
C ASP A 541 12.95 0.06 23.49
N GLN A 542 13.84 0.81 22.88
CA GLN A 542 13.51 1.94 22.02
C GLN A 542 13.61 1.52 20.56
N GLU A 543 13.03 2.32 19.64
CA GLU A 543 13.10 2.04 18.23
C GLU A 543 14.55 1.97 17.77
N SER A 544 14.98 0.76 17.41
CA SER A 544 16.36 0.53 16.96
C SER A 544 16.49 0.99 15.51
N LEU A 545 17.61 1.63 15.21
CA LEU A 545 18.02 1.94 13.83
C LEU A 545 18.39 0.66 13.05
N ASN A 546 18.73 -0.41 13.78
CA ASN A 546 19.12 -1.69 13.24
C ASN A 546 17.96 -2.67 13.25
N GLU A 547 17.78 -3.38 12.15
CA GLU A 547 16.83 -4.48 12.02
C GLU A 547 17.56 -5.74 11.57
N PHE A 548 17.73 -6.68 12.49
CA PHE A 548 18.30 -7.99 12.20
C PHE A 548 17.17 -9.02 12.17
N TYR A 549 17.13 -9.86 11.14
CA TYR A 549 16.11 -10.88 10.97
C TYR A 549 16.68 -12.26 11.26
N TYR A 550 16.01 -13.01 12.10
CA TYR A 550 16.45 -14.33 12.52
C TYR A 550 15.33 -15.36 12.36
N PRO A 551 15.61 -16.51 11.71
CA PRO A 551 14.63 -17.58 11.58
C PRO A 551 14.43 -18.32 12.91
N ILE A 552 13.32 -19.04 13.06
CA ILE A 552 13.21 -20.00 14.16
C ILE A 552 14.08 -21.23 13.85
N VAL A 553 14.79 -21.71 14.85
CA VAL A 553 15.75 -22.81 14.73
C VAL A 553 15.68 -23.70 15.98
N THR A 554 16.58 -24.65 16.07
CA THR A 554 16.82 -25.44 17.28
C THR A 554 17.95 -24.79 18.09
N THR A 555 17.76 -24.63 19.40
CA THR A 555 18.75 -24.10 20.35
C THR A 555 19.91 -25.08 20.59
N SER A 556 21.00 -24.63 21.19
CA SER A 556 22.19 -25.48 21.46
C SER A 556 21.87 -26.70 22.37
N ASP A 557 20.91 -26.57 23.27
CA ASP A 557 20.42 -27.66 24.13
C ASP A 557 19.39 -28.57 23.44
N GLY A 558 19.15 -28.41 22.14
CA GLY A 558 18.29 -29.25 21.35
C GLY A 558 16.79 -28.94 21.47
N ARG A 559 16.41 -27.80 22.06
CA ARG A 559 15.00 -27.35 22.06
C ARG A 559 14.62 -26.73 20.73
N HIS A 560 13.49 -27.15 20.14
CA HIS A 560 12.94 -26.56 18.95
C HIS A 560 12.20 -25.25 19.30
N MET A 561 12.59 -24.15 18.70
CA MET A 561 11.87 -22.89 18.83
C MET A 561 10.48 -23.01 18.18
N LYS A 562 9.45 -22.55 18.88
CA LYS A 562 8.10 -22.46 18.28
C LYS A 562 7.95 -21.17 17.50
N PRO A 563 7.29 -21.17 16.34
CA PRO A 563 6.97 -19.93 15.65
C PRO A 563 6.04 -19.06 16.50
N ALA A 564 6.20 -17.77 16.42
CA ALA A 564 5.22 -16.85 16.98
C ALA A 564 3.87 -17.09 16.31
N SER A 565 2.79 -17.04 17.09
CA SER A 565 1.43 -17.33 16.60
C SER A 565 0.43 -16.27 17.01
N SER A 566 -0.55 -16.02 16.16
CA SER A 566 -1.64 -15.08 16.41
C SER A 566 -2.98 -15.68 16.02
N TYR A 567 -4.00 -15.47 16.87
CA TYR A 567 -5.41 -15.57 16.48
C TYR A 567 -5.97 -14.17 16.36
N LEU A 568 -6.53 -13.87 15.20
CA LEU A 568 -7.11 -12.58 14.90
C LEU A 568 -8.56 -12.74 14.46
N PHE A 569 -9.44 -11.90 15.03
CA PHE A 569 -10.84 -11.76 14.66
C PHE A 569 -11.10 -10.28 14.39
N ALA A 570 -11.79 -9.96 13.30
CA ALA A 570 -12.16 -8.60 13.02
C ALA A 570 -13.48 -8.53 12.23
N LEU A 571 -14.15 -7.40 12.39
CA LEU A 571 -15.33 -7.05 11.64
C LEU A 571 -15.16 -5.65 11.03
N GLU A 572 -15.73 -5.45 9.87
CA GLU A 572 -15.68 -4.15 9.18
C GLU A 572 -17.03 -3.89 8.50
N TYR A 573 -17.54 -2.67 8.65
CA TYR A 573 -18.67 -2.16 7.92
C TYR A 573 -18.21 -1.01 7.05
N SER A 574 -18.59 -1.01 5.78
CA SER A 574 -18.31 0.06 4.85
C SER A 574 -19.58 0.53 4.16
N HIS A 575 -19.69 1.85 3.97
CA HIS A 575 -20.81 2.49 3.30
C HIS A 575 -20.27 3.52 2.30
N ARG A 576 -20.52 3.29 1.01
CA ARG A 576 -20.24 4.28 -0.05
C ARG A 576 -21.36 5.30 -0.08
N ASP A 577 -21.02 6.56 -0.32
CA ASP A 577 -22.00 7.67 -0.38
C ASP A 577 -22.84 7.76 0.90
N PHE A 578 -22.19 7.69 2.07
CA PHE A 578 -22.83 7.57 3.38
C PHE A 578 -23.78 8.72 3.73
N ILE A 579 -23.33 9.97 3.57
CA ILE A 579 -24.14 11.17 3.87
C ILE A 579 -24.44 11.89 2.55
N PHE A 580 -23.43 12.06 1.70
CA PHE A 580 -23.49 12.70 0.40
C PHE A 580 -22.71 11.88 -0.62
N ASN A 581 -22.97 12.08 -1.91
CA ASN A 581 -22.25 11.41 -2.97
C ASN A 581 -20.73 11.61 -2.84
N GLY A 582 -19.98 10.52 -2.92
CA GLY A 582 -18.53 10.52 -2.84
C GLY A 582 -17.94 10.39 -1.44
N TYR A 583 -18.77 10.40 -0.36
CA TYR A 583 -18.28 10.17 1.01
C TYR A 583 -18.34 8.69 1.38
N ASN A 584 -17.20 8.09 1.59
CA ASN A 584 -17.08 6.69 1.98
C ASN A 584 -16.86 6.61 3.51
N PHE A 585 -17.71 5.89 4.20
CA PHE A 585 -17.60 5.62 5.63
C PHE A 585 -17.12 4.18 5.83
N THR A 586 -16.23 3.98 6.78
CA THR A 586 -15.79 2.65 7.23
C THR A 586 -15.69 2.64 8.76
N ALA A 587 -16.22 1.59 9.37
CA ALA A 587 -16.09 1.33 10.80
C ALA A 587 -15.62 -0.11 11.00
N GLY A 588 -14.59 -0.31 11.81
CA GLY A 588 -14.02 -1.62 12.08
C GLY A 588 -13.71 -1.84 13.54
N ALA A 589 -13.73 -3.09 13.98
CA ALA A 589 -13.26 -3.51 15.30
C ALA A 589 -12.48 -4.82 15.17
N TYR A 590 -11.51 -5.04 16.05
CA TYR A 590 -10.68 -6.22 16.03
C TYR A 590 -10.30 -6.68 17.45
N TYR A 591 -9.99 -7.96 17.53
CA TYR A 591 -9.39 -8.61 18.68
C TYR A 591 -8.29 -9.57 18.20
N LYS A 592 -7.11 -9.48 18.79
CA LYS A 592 -5.94 -10.30 18.44
C LYS A 592 -5.27 -10.82 19.71
N THR A 593 -4.94 -12.12 19.73
CA THR A 593 -4.08 -12.73 20.75
C THR A 593 -2.79 -13.21 20.09
N GLN A 594 -1.69 -13.13 20.82
CA GLN A 594 -0.38 -13.54 20.35
C GLN A 594 0.31 -14.42 21.39
N LYS A 595 1.05 -15.42 20.92
CA LYS A 595 1.82 -16.36 21.76
C LYS A 595 3.17 -16.63 21.11
N ASP A 596 4.12 -17.05 21.94
CA ASP A 596 5.48 -17.39 21.54
C ASP A 596 6.17 -16.25 20.76
N LEU A 597 5.80 -14.96 21.07
CA LEU A 597 6.51 -13.80 20.58
C LEU A 597 7.97 -13.87 21.04
N LYS A 598 8.90 -13.48 20.16
CA LYS A 598 10.32 -13.52 20.50
C LYS A 598 10.73 -12.24 21.22
N THR A 599 11.39 -12.41 22.34
CA THR A 599 12.11 -11.35 23.04
C THR A 599 13.60 -11.71 23.04
N PHE A 600 14.44 -10.74 22.76
CA PHE A 600 15.88 -10.96 22.74
C PHE A 600 16.50 -10.31 23.98
N THR A 601 17.32 -11.06 24.70
CA THR A 601 18.02 -10.57 25.91
C THR A 601 19.43 -11.12 25.85
N MET A 602 20.41 -10.28 25.61
CA MET A 602 21.79 -10.65 25.89
C MET A 602 21.93 -10.76 27.42
N ALA A 603 22.14 -11.97 27.93
CA ALA A 603 22.39 -12.16 29.34
C ALA A 603 23.70 -11.48 29.74
N GLN A 604 23.63 -10.54 30.68
CA GLN A 604 24.76 -9.85 31.25
C GLN A 604 25.68 -10.78 32.14
N ASP A 605 25.31 -12.03 32.34
CA ASP A 605 25.92 -12.96 33.28
C ASP A 605 26.60 -14.18 32.63
N SER A 606 27.08 -14.10 31.40
CA SER A 606 27.96 -15.17 30.93
C SER A 606 29.37 -14.97 31.48
N THR A 607 29.58 -15.37 32.73
CA THR A 607 30.92 -15.59 33.32
C THR A 607 31.63 -16.81 32.73
N ASP A 608 31.00 -17.54 31.85
CA ASP A 608 31.62 -18.61 31.09
C ASP A 608 32.21 -18.02 29.79
N GLU A 609 33.54 -18.20 29.66
CA GLU A 609 34.26 -18.01 28.39
C GLU A 609 33.69 -18.95 27.33
N THR A 610 32.54 -18.61 26.73
CA THR A 610 32.03 -19.29 25.53
C THR A 610 33.05 -19.02 24.42
N THR A 611 33.72 -20.06 24.02
CA THR A 611 34.58 -20.01 22.84
C THR A 611 33.71 -19.75 21.60
N SER A 612 34.20 -18.96 20.65
CA SER A 612 33.48 -18.48 19.47
C SER A 612 32.79 -19.56 18.60
N ASP A 613 33.15 -20.83 18.81
CA ASP A 613 32.64 -21.97 18.00
C ASP A 613 31.30 -22.54 18.51
N ASP A 614 30.85 -22.17 19.72
CA ASP A 614 29.64 -22.70 20.37
C ASP A 614 28.51 -21.68 20.48
N PHE A 615 28.65 -20.49 19.85
CA PHE A 615 27.63 -19.45 19.90
C PHE A 615 26.43 -19.82 19.05
N VAL A 616 25.24 -19.88 19.67
CA VAL A 616 23.94 -20.04 18.99
C VAL A 616 23.04 -18.93 19.43
N MET A 617 22.75 -17.97 18.54
CA MET A 617 21.91 -16.82 18.84
C MET A 617 20.52 -17.23 19.36
N ALA A 618 20.01 -18.39 18.95
CA ALA A 618 18.71 -18.92 19.40
C ALA A 618 18.60 -19.05 20.93
N ASP A 619 19.72 -19.24 21.65
CA ASP A 619 19.72 -19.42 23.09
C ASP A 619 19.39 -18.15 23.87
N TYR A 620 19.52 -16.98 23.20
CA TYR A 620 19.23 -15.66 23.78
C TYR A 620 17.78 -15.21 23.54
N PHE A 621 16.96 -16.05 22.90
CA PHE A 621 15.55 -15.74 22.71
C PHE A 621 14.69 -16.24 23.87
N GLY A 622 14.02 -15.30 24.50
CA GLY A 622 12.88 -15.55 25.37
C GLY A 622 11.57 -15.61 24.59
N THR A 623 10.49 -15.89 25.30
CA THR A 623 9.14 -15.86 24.76
C THR A 623 8.24 -14.91 25.52
N ALA A 624 7.24 -14.37 24.81
CA ALA A 624 6.21 -13.52 25.37
C ALA A 624 4.85 -13.86 24.76
N ARG A 625 3.80 -13.43 25.46
CA ARG A 625 2.42 -13.47 24.99
C ARG A 625 1.80 -12.08 25.04
N GLY A 626 0.83 -11.84 24.18
CA GLY A 626 0.17 -10.54 24.12
C GLY A 626 -1.26 -10.64 23.66
N TYR A 627 -1.98 -9.54 23.84
CA TYR A 627 -3.26 -9.33 23.21
C TYR A 627 -3.40 -7.87 22.77
N SER A 628 -4.22 -7.64 21.76
CA SER A 628 -4.62 -6.30 21.36
C SER A 628 -6.07 -6.29 20.89
N PHE A 629 -6.75 -5.18 21.13
CA PHE A 629 -8.08 -4.92 20.60
C PHE A 629 -8.27 -3.44 20.33
N GLY A 630 -9.19 -3.11 19.44
CA GLY A 630 -9.44 -1.72 19.13
C GLY A 630 -10.59 -1.56 18.13
N TYR A 631 -10.93 -0.30 17.86
CA TYR A 631 -11.85 0.10 16.82
C TYR A 631 -11.30 1.23 15.97
N GLU A 632 -11.78 1.29 14.74
CA GLU A 632 -11.32 2.18 13.69
C GLU A 632 -12.54 2.82 13.02
N LEU A 633 -12.49 4.13 12.79
CA LEU A 633 -13.51 4.86 12.07
C LEU A 633 -12.85 5.70 10.98
N SER A 634 -13.42 5.71 9.78
CA SER A 634 -12.95 6.51 8.66
C SER A 634 -14.13 7.10 7.90
N LEU A 635 -14.04 8.38 7.59
CA LEU A 635 -14.92 9.06 6.65
C LEU A 635 -14.05 9.76 5.63
N ARG A 636 -14.19 9.41 4.34
CA ARG A 636 -13.29 9.88 3.29
C ARG A 636 -14.01 10.22 2.00
N LYS A 637 -13.56 11.28 1.36
CA LYS A 637 -13.93 11.69 0.00
C LYS A 637 -12.67 11.81 -0.86
N ASP A 638 -12.60 11.06 -1.94
CA ASP A 638 -11.38 10.96 -2.75
C ASP A 638 -11.39 11.84 -4.00
N GLU A 639 -12.56 12.31 -4.46
CA GLU A 639 -12.73 13.04 -5.72
C GLU A 639 -13.58 14.29 -5.57
N GLY A 640 -13.48 15.21 -6.56
CA GLY A 640 -14.24 16.46 -6.65
C GLY A 640 -13.40 17.69 -6.38
N SER A 641 -14.07 18.86 -6.29
CA SER A 641 -13.41 20.16 -6.04
C SER A 641 -12.74 20.23 -4.69
N TRP A 642 -13.17 19.44 -3.73
CA TRP A 642 -12.48 19.19 -2.48
C TRP A 642 -12.44 17.69 -2.18
N PHE A 643 -11.40 17.23 -1.52
CA PHE A 643 -11.15 15.85 -1.14
C PHE A 643 -10.53 15.82 0.26
N GLY A 644 -10.55 14.66 0.91
CA GLY A 644 -9.93 14.47 2.21
C GLY A 644 -10.66 13.46 3.06
N GLY A 645 -10.18 13.28 4.29
CA GLY A 645 -10.75 12.29 5.20
C GLY A 645 -10.42 12.57 6.65
N ILE A 646 -11.19 11.91 7.51
CA ILE A 646 -10.98 11.84 8.95
C ILE A 646 -10.87 10.37 9.32
N ASN A 647 -9.76 10.00 9.95
CA ASN A 647 -9.47 8.67 10.45
C ASN A 647 -9.28 8.73 11.97
N TRP A 648 -10.07 7.99 12.70
CA TRP A 648 -9.93 7.79 14.13
C TRP A 648 -9.62 6.34 14.43
N SER A 649 -8.69 6.08 15.32
CA SER A 649 -8.42 4.76 15.85
C SER A 649 -8.20 4.81 17.36
N GLN A 650 -8.71 3.79 18.04
CA GLN A 650 -8.46 3.58 19.46
C GLN A 650 -8.08 2.11 19.67
N SER A 651 -7.03 1.86 20.44
CA SER A 651 -6.52 0.51 20.66
C SER A 651 -5.88 0.34 22.03
N VAL A 652 -5.88 -0.90 22.49
CA VAL A 652 -5.11 -1.36 23.64
C VAL A 652 -4.26 -2.54 23.18
N SER A 653 -2.97 -2.51 23.51
CA SER A 653 -2.03 -3.61 23.27
C SER A 653 -1.22 -3.83 24.52
N VAL A 654 -1.11 -5.09 24.94
CA VAL A 654 -0.38 -5.49 26.15
C VAL A 654 0.46 -6.71 25.83
N VAL A 655 1.69 -6.72 26.30
CA VAL A 655 2.64 -7.84 26.20
C VAL A 655 3.10 -8.25 27.59
N ARG A 656 3.30 -9.54 27.80
CA ARG A 656 3.86 -10.12 28.99
C ARG A 656 4.91 -11.14 28.60
N SER A 657 6.13 -10.96 29.08
CA SER A 657 7.21 -11.94 28.90
C SER A 657 6.93 -13.18 29.76
N ASP A 658 7.39 -14.32 29.30
CA ASP A 658 7.24 -15.59 30.02
C ASP A 658 8.28 -15.78 31.14
N ASP A 659 9.26 -14.85 31.26
CA ASP A 659 10.26 -14.78 32.33
C ASP A 659 9.69 -14.38 33.70
N GLY A 660 8.40 -14.07 33.77
CA GLY A 660 7.73 -13.68 35.02
C GLY A 660 7.68 -12.17 35.26
N THR A 661 8.20 -11.34 34.33
CA THR A 661 8.07 -9.88 34.43
C THR A 661 6.62 -9.44 34.32
N ASP A 662 6.31 -8.26 34.83
CA ASP A 662 4.98 -7.69 34.77
C ASP A 662 4.58 -7.40 33.30
N ALA A 663 3.27 -7.38 33.06
CA ALA A 663 2.74 -7.00 31.76
C ALA A 663 3.01 -5.52 31.47
N TYR A 664 3.42 -5.20 30.25
CA TYR A 664 3.77 -3.85 29.83
C TYR A 664 3.13 -3.48 28.49
N PHE A 665 3.05 -2.18 28.20
CA PHE A 665 2.66 -1.69 26.89
C PHE A 665 3.86 -1.78 25.92
N PRO A 666 3.71 -2.40 24.75
CA PRO A 666 4.81 -2.42 23.78
C PRO A 666 5.14 -1.00 23.27
N ASN A 667 6.37 -0.80 22.81
CA ASN A 667 6.91 0.51 22.39
C ASN A 667 6.03 1.23 21.36
N TRP A 668 5.25 0.50 20.57
CA TRP A 668 4.33 1.02 19.56
C TRP A 668 2.88 1.19 20.05
N HIS A 669 2.61 1.00 21.34
CA HIS A 669 1.26 1.15 21.87
C HIS A 669 0.80 2.60 21.84
N GLN A 670 -0.19 2.89 21.02
CA GLN A 670 -0.81 4.19 20.86
C GLN A 670 -2.32 4.06 21.13
N PRO A 671 -2.81 4.49 22.31
CA PRO A 671 -4.20 4.27 22.73
C PRO A 671 -5.21 5.01 21.85
N TYR A 672 -4.84 6.13 21.25
CA TYR A 672 -5.69 6.85 20.30
C TYR A 672 -4.86 7.57 19.24
N ALA A 673 -5.42 7.68 18.03
CA ALA A 673 -4.87 8.49 16.96
C ALA A 673 -6.00 9.11 16.11
N LEU A 674 -5.88 10.39 15.83
CA LEU A 674 -6.69 11.17 14.90
C LEU A 674 -5.80 11.60 13.74
N LYS A 675 -6.19 11.24 12.52
CA LYS A 675 -5.52 11.66 11.29
C LYS A 675 -6.56 12.29 10.38
N MET A 676 -6.31 13.52 9.96
CA MET A 676 -7.22 14.27 9.10
C MET A 676 -6.41 14.80 7.92
N ASP A 677 -6.98 14.68 6.73
CA ASP A 677 -6.47 15.34 5.55
C ASP A 677 -7.59 16.08 4.83
N ALA A 678 -7.28 17.22 4.25
CA ALA A 678 -8.21 17.97 3.41
C ALA A 678 -7.44 18.67 2.29
N GLY A 679 -8.04 18.71 1.10
CA GLY A 679 -7.45 19.36 -0.05
C GLY A 679 -8.52 20.02 -0.93
N LEU A 680 -8.09 21.07 -1.64
CA LEU A 680 -8.89 21.82 -2.59
C LEU A 680 -8.26 21.76 -3.97
N ASN A 681 -9.06 21.38 -4.95
CA ASN A 681 -8.76 21.54 -6.37
C ASN A 681 -9.23 22.94 -6.80
N TRP A 682 -8.33 23.90 -6.84
CA TRP A 682 -8.66 25.26 -7.26
C TRP A 682 -8.87 25.35 -8.77
N ARG A 683 -8.08 24.59 -9.52
CA ARG A 683 -8.07 24.59 -10.97
C ARG A 683 -7.77 23.16 -11.49
N GLY A 684 -8.29 22.80 -12.66
CA GLY A 684 -8.10 21.49 -13.30
C GLY A 684 -9.42 20.77 -13.54
N LYS A 685 -9.39 19.46 -13.82
CA LYS A 685 -10.57 18.65 -14.18
C LYS A 685 -11.73 18.83 -13.20
N ASP A 686 -11.45 18.88 -11.89
CA ASP A 686 -12.45 19.05 -10.83
C ASP A 686 -12.27 20.41 -10.11
N GLY A 687 -11.74 21.41 -10.80
CA GLY A 687 -11.38 22.71 -10.22
C GLY A 687 -12.58 23.52 -9.79
N MET A 688 -12.54 24.07 -8.57
CA MET A 688 -13.61 24.91 -8.01
C MET A 688 -13.85 26.18 -8.82
N PHE A 689 -12.79 26.87 -9.27
CA PHE A 689 -12.89 28.14 -10.00
C PHE A 689 -12.61 28.04 -11.48
N ALA A 690 -11.91 27.04 -11.92
CA ALA A 690 -11.59 26.82 -13.33
C ALA A 690 -11.67 25.32 -13.64
N PRO A 691 -12.88 24.76 -13.74
CA PRO A 691 -13.08 23.37 -14.13
C PRO A 691 -12.57 23.13 -15.54
N ASN A 692 -12.08 21.92 -15.80
CA ASN A 692 -11.54 21.45 -17.10
C ASN A 692 -10.34 22.26 -17.63
N ALA A 693 -9.66 23.01 -16.76
CA ALA A 693 -8.44 23.71 -17.16
C ALA A 693 -7.31 22.69 -17.45
N LYS A 694 -6.51 22.96 -18.50
CA LYS A 694 -5.36 22.12 -18.89
C LYS A 694 -4.24 22.07 -17.85
N THR A 695 -4.21 23.03 -16.92
CA THR A 695 -3.29 23.04 -15.80
C THR A 695 -4.09 22.85 -14.53
N TYR A 696 -3.55 22.12 -13.57
CA TYR A 696 -4.17 22.00 -12.25
C TYR A 696 -3.44 22.85 -11.22
N PHE A 697 -4.17 23.28 -10.20
CA PHE A 697 -3.66 23.92 -9.01
C PHE A 697 -4.43 23.42 -7.80
N ARG A 698 -3.70 22.86 -6.83
CA ARG A 698 -4.25 22.26 -5.63
C ARG A 698 -3.50 22.72 -4.39
N SER A 699 -4.18 22.70 -3.27
CA SER A 699 -3.56 22.82 -1.94
C SER A 699 -4.15 21.76 -1.02
N SER A 700 -3.38 21.33 -0.04
CA SER A 700 -3.85 20.34 0.93
C SER A 700 -3.16 20.47 2.29
N ILE A 701 -3.83 19.97 3.32
CA ILE A 701 -3.38 19.98 4.70
C ILE A 701 -3.54 18.56 5.27
N ILE A 702 -2.59 18.15 6.09
CA ILE A 702 -2.70 16.96 6.95
C ILE A 702 -2.53 17.40 8.40
N LEU A 703 -3.41 16.91 9.26
CA LEU A 703 -3.29 16.99 10.71
C LEU A 703 -3.13 15.59 11.29
N LYS A 704 -2.15 15.41 12.15
CA LYS A 704 -1.93 14.20 12.93
C LYS A 704 -1.94 14.57 14.41
N TYR A 705 -2.77 13.89 15.20
CA TYR A 705 -2.81 14.00 16.66
C TYR A 705 -2.93 12.60 17.25
N SER A 706 -2.06 12.25 18.16
CA SER A 706 -2.08 10.93 18.80
C SER A 706 -1.45 10.95 20.18
N ALA A 707 -1.75 9.94 20.97
CA ALA A 707 -1.03 9.71 22.22
C ALA A 707 0.46 9.53 21.94
N GLY A 708 1.30 10.01 22.85
CA GLY A 708 2.74 9.73 22.84
C GLY A 708 3.04 8.23 22.99
N MET A 709 4.21 7.79 22.60
CA MET A 709 4.66 6.39 22.74
C MET A 709 5.03 6.04 24.16
N PRO A 710 4.91 4.78 24.59
CA PRO A 710 5.43 4.31 25.86
C PRO A 710 6.95 4.52 25.96
N MET A 711 7.43 4.78 27.14
CA MET A 711 8.85 4.90 27.42
C MET A 711 9.19 4.42 28.84
N THR A 712 10.37 3.87 29.02
CA THR A 712 10.90 3.54 30.34
C THR A 712 11.48 4.81 30.96
N ASN A 713 10.93 5.21 32.10
CA ASN A 713 11.49 6.32 32.87
C ASN A 713 12.68 5.85 33.70
N TYR A 714 13.58 6.78 33.98
CA TYR A 714 14.65 6.52 34.94
C TYR A 714 14.22 7.03 36.33
N VAL A 715 14.47 6.25 37.36
CA VAL A 715 14.02 6.49 38.73
C VAL A 715 15.13 6.97 39.64
N GLY A 716 16.38 6.86 39.21
CA GLY A 716 17.53 7.30 40.00
C GLY A 716 18.85 7.15 39.24
N TYR A 717 19.92 7.40 39.94
CA TYR A 717 21.26 7.14 39.44
C TYR A 717 22.14 6.76 40.64
N PHE A 718 23.24 6.05 40.39
CA PHE A 718 24.26 5.72 41.36
C PHE A 718 25.66 5.85 40.74
N TYR A 719 26.66 5.94 41.60
CA TYR A 719 28.05 5.96 41.18
C TYR A 719 28.58 4.53 41.26
N GLU A 720 29.15 4.06 40.17
CA GLU A 720 29.82 2.76 40.16
C GLU A 720 31.24 2.92 40.69
N ASP A 721 31.49 2.50 41.94
CA ASP A 721 32.84 2.40 42.52
C ASP A 721 33.61 1.28 41.81
N ARG A 722 34.45 1.64 40.85
CA ARG A 722 35.32 0.65 40.21
C ARG A 722 36.56 0.40 41.05
N VAL A 723 37.03 -0.86 41.11
CA VAL A 723 38.11 -1.36 41.94
C VAL A 723 39.50 -0.75 41.62
N ASP A 724 39.64 -0.03 40.51
CA ASP A 724 40.86 0.67 40.08
C ASP A 724 40.64 2.16 39.81
N PRO A 725 40.89 3.05 40.75
CA PRO A 725 40.70 4.50 40.61
C PRO A 725 41.65 5.15 39.58
N GLN A 726 42.67 4.43 39.08
CA GLN A 726 43.61 5.00 38.12
C GLN A 726 43.18 4.87 36.67
N VAL A 727 42.14 4.07 36.40
CA VAL A 727 41.72 3.75 35.04
C VAL A 727 40.46 4.45 34.61
N TYR A 728 39.55 4.79 35.55
CA TYR A 728 38.28 5.46 35.19
C TYR A 728 37.80 6.42 36.30
N SER A 729 37.33 7.62 35.87
CA SER A 729 36.52 8.53 36.71
C SER A 729 35.21 7.85 37.09
N ASP A 730 34.63 8.24 38.24
CA ASP A 730 33.33 7.76 38.74
C ASP A 730 32.26 7.70 37.61
N ALA A 731 31.94 6.49 37.13
CA ALA A 731 30.94 6.31 36.12
C ALA A 731 29.56 6.41 36.76
N ILE A 732 28.76 7.34 36.29
CA ILE A 732 27.37 7.49 36.71
C ILE A 732 26.50 6.49 35.91
N GLN A 733 25.79 5.63 36.64
CA GLN A 733 24.84 4.70 36.12
C GLN A 733 23.42 5.19 36.43
N VAL A 734 22.54 5.23 35.40
CA VAL A 734 21.13 5.58 35.55
C VAL A 734 20.31 4.32 35.82
N VAL A 735 19.38 4.39 36.77
CA VAL A 735 18.53 3.25 37.15
C VAL A 735 17.21 3.35 36.40
N PRO A 736 16.89 2.40 35.49
CA PRO A 736 15.61 2.37 34.83
C PRO A 736 14.48 2.02 35.78
N GLY A 737 13.31 2.61 35.61
CA GLY A 737 12.06 2.22 36.26
C GLY A 737 11.43 1.02 35.59
N GLY A 738 10.13 0.81 35.82
CA GLY A 738 9.37 -0.26 35.16
C GLY A 738 9.32 -0.06 33.65
N ARG A 739 9.43 -1.17 32.93
CA ARG A 739 9.46 -1.18 31.46
C ARG A 739 8.21 -0.52 30.90
N ASN A 740 8.38 0.57 30.11
CA ASN A 740 7.31 1.30 29.43
C ASN A 740 6.18 1.81 30.35
N GLU A 741 6.47 2.05 31.64
CA GLU A 741 5.49 2.65 32.58
C GLU A 741 5.20 4.11 32.27
N GLY A 742 6.15 4.83 31.71
CA GLY A 742 6.00 6.19 31.28
C GLY A 742 5.41 6.32 29.88
N ARG A 743 5.13 7.56 29.48
CA ARG A 743 4.66 7.91 28.13
C ARG A 743 5.24 9.25 27.72
N GLN A 744 5.62 9.35 26.44
CA GLN A 744 5.99 10.62 25.83
C GLN A 744 4.79 11.58 25.82
N SER A 745 5.03 12.88 25.63
CA SER A 745 3.98 13.84 25.35
C SER A 745 3.20 13.47 24.10
N ASP A 746 1.93 13.91 24.05
CA ASP A 746 1.09 13.70 22.87
C ASP A 746 1.75 14.29 21.63
N TYR A 747 1.67 13.52 20.53
CA TYR A 747 2.15 13.92 19.23
C TYR A 747 1.13 14.81 18.53
N PHE A 748 1.59 15.95 18.00
CA PHE A 748 0.77 16.86 17.21
C PHE A 748 1.56 17.44 16.05
N ARG A 749 1.00 17.36 14.83
CA ARG A 749 1.65 17.88 13.63
C ARG A 749 0.64 18.31 12.59
N ILE A 750 0.92 19.45 11.96
CA ILE A 750 0.18 19.94 10.78
C ILE A 750 1.18 20.14 9.64
N ASP A 751 0.92 19.48 8.51
CA ASP A 751 1.65 19.67 7.27
C ASP A 751 0.75 20.32 6.22
N VAL A 752 1.30 21.27 5.46
CA VAL A 752 0.54 22.00 4.45
C VAL A 752 1.28 21.93 3.11
N LYS A 753 0.68 21.30 2.12
CA LYS A 753 1.09 21.44 0.73
C LYS A 753 0.45 22.72 0.18
N VAL A 754 1.20 23.80 0.22
CA VAL A 754 0.74 25.15 -0.16
C VAL A 754 0.45 25.22 -1.65
N VAL A 755 1.34 24.64 -2.45
CA VAL A 755 1.28 24.61 -3.91
C VAL A 755 1.45 23.19 -4.38
N ASP A 756 0.56 22.73 -5.23
CA ASP A 756 0.69 21.57 -6.11
C ASP A 756 0.14 22.02 -7.47
N TRP A 757 1.06 22.51 -8.31
CA TRP A 757 0.74 23.16 -9.56
C TRP A 757 1.44 22.45 -10.70
N GLY A 758 0.68 22.17 -11.76
CA GLY A 758 1.25 21.45 -12.88
C GLY A 758 0.37 21.41 -14.11
N LYS A 759 0.91 20.77 -15.12
CA LYS A 759 0.23 20.36 -16.33
C LYS A 759 0.47 18.88 -16.52
N GLU A 760 -0.61 18.13 -16.60
CA GLU A 760 -0.57 16.67 -16.74
C GLU A 760 0.37 16.25 -17.87
N ASN A 761 1.27 15.30 -17.61
CA ASN A 761 2.30 14.77 -18.50
C ASN A 761 3.25 15.85 -19.11
N LYS A 762 3.46 16.96 -18.42
CA LYS A 762 4.43 17.99 -18.87
C LYS A 762 5.31 18.48 -17.73
N TRP A 763 4.74 18.89 -16.63
CA TRP A 763 5.51 19.37 -15.48
C TRP A 763 4.63 19.44 -14.23
N ASN A 764 5.27 19.31 -13.06
CA ASN A 764 4.66 19.51 -11.76
C ASN A 764 5.63 20.26 -10.85
N PHE A 765 5.13 21.17 -10.06
CA PHE A 765 5.84 21.84 -8.99
C PHE A 765 5.02 21.75 -7.70
N SER A 766 5.66 21.35 -6.61
CA SER A 766 5.01 21.35 -5.31
C SER A 766 5.87 21.98 -4.23
N TRP A 767 5.19 22.61 -3.29
CA TRP A 767 5.79 23.24 -2.12
C TRP A 767 5.00 22.82 -0.89
N THR A 768 5.70 22.17 0.04
CA THR A 768 5.12 21.66 1.29
C THR A 768 5.86 22.23 2.50
N ILE A 769 5.12 22.65 3.51
CA ILE A 769 5.62 23.03 4.83
C ILE A 769 5.28 21.92 5.79
N ILE A 770 6.29 21.37 6.47
CA ILE A 770 6.17 20.30 7.45
C ILE A 770 6.12 20.93 8.85
N ASN A 771 5.30 20.34 9.73
CA ASN A 771 5.15 20.79 11.11
C ASN A 771 4.90 22.31 11.22
N LEU A 772 3.88 22.81 10.53
CA LEU A 772 3.54 24.24 10.45
C LEU A 772 3.40 24.91 11.83
N THR A 773 3.01 24.16 12.84
CA THR A 773 2.85 24.64 14.22
C THR A 773 4.16 24.70 14.98
N ASN A 774 5.25 24.17 14.43
CA ASN A 774 6.53 23.98 15.11
C ASN A 774 6.38 23.31 16.49
N HIS A 775 5.43 22.36 16.61
CA HIS A 775 5.23 21.62 17.85
C HIS A 775 6.43 20.69 18.08
N GLU A 776 6.94 20.69 19.31
CA GLU A 776 8.08 19.87 19.73
C GLU A 776 7.63 18.42 19.99
N ASN A 777 7.57 17.63 18.94
CA ASN A 777 7.29 16.21 19.03
C ASN A 777 8.52 15.46 19.49
N LEU A 778 8.46 14.82 20.64
CA LEU A 778 9.59 14.07 21.21
C LEU A 778 9.90 12.86 20.31
N PHE A 779 11.18 12.72 19.93
CA PHE A 779 11.69 11.53 19.24
C PHE A 779 12.33 10.57 20.23
N TYR A 780 13.31 11.07 20.99
CA TYR A 780 14.14 10.29 21.89
C TYR A 780 14.55 11.08 23.12
N SER A 781 14.71 10.41 24.24
CA SER A 781 15.27 11.01 25.45
C SER A 781 16.37 10.12 25.99
N PHE A 782 17.46 10.72 26.38
CA PHE A 782 18.54 10.04 27.09
C PHE A 782 19.05 10.89 28.25
N TYR A 783 19.80 10.27 29.15
CA TYR A 783 20.47 10.98 30.24
C TYR A 783 21.95 11.11 29.91
N ASP A 784 22.40 12.36 29.88
CA ASP A 784 23.82 12.65 29.76
C ASP A 784 24.48 12.44 31.12
N THR A 785 25.22 11.34 31.23
CA THR A 785 25.93 10.94 32.46
C THR A 785 27.28 11.61 32.60
N SER A 786 27.72 12.43 31.66
CA SER A 786 28.88 13.30 31.80
C SER A 786 28.64 14.49 32.73
N GLU A 787 27.36 14.85 32.95
CA GLU A 787 26.93 15.87 33.92
C GLU A 787 26.55 15.22 35.26
N ASN A 788 26.83 15.92 36.36
CA ASN A 788 26.46 15.49 37.71
C ASN A 788 25.57 16.53 38.38
N PRO A 789 24.28 16.29 38.66
CA PRO A 789 23.52 15.07 38.39
C PRO A 789 23.31 14.84 36.88
N PRO A 790 23.06 13.58 36.45
CA PRO A 790 22.76 13.27 35.05
C PRO A 790 21.63 14.13 34.51
N LYS A 791 21.86 14.73 33.36
CA LYS A 791 20.90 15.63 32.76
C LYS A 791 20.09 14.97 31.65
N LYS A 792 18.76 15.05 31.76
CA LYS A 792 17.86 14.56 30.71
C LYS A 792 17.93 15.46 29.47
N THR A 793 18.30 14.87 28.35
CA THR A 793 18.35 15.53 27.04
C THR A 793 17.26 14.95 26.15
N ASN A 794 16.50 15.82 25.50
CA ASN A 794 15.42 15.46 24.58
C ASN A 794 15.82 15.78 23.16
N ILE A 795 15.58 14.84 22.23
CA ILE A 795 15.69 15.06 20.78
C ILE A 795 14.27 15.11 20.22
N TYR A 796 13.98 16.17 19.45
CA TYR A 796 12.67 16.41 18.89
C TYR A 796 12.64 16.13 17.39
N GLN A 797 11.47 15.72 16.86
CA GLN A 797 11.20 15.44 15.45
C GLN A 797 10.91 16.77 14.72
N PHE A 798 11.64 17.05 13.66
CA PHE A 798 11.48 18.27 12.84
C PHE A 798 11.29 19.53 13.70
N PRO A 799 12.29 19.92 14.50
CA PRO A 799 12.17 21.05 15.45
C PRO A 799 12.07 22.43 14.78
N TYR A 800 12.29 22.49 13.47
CA TYR A 800 12.19 23.71 12.65
C TYR A 800 11.24 23.45 11.49
N LEU A 801 10.58 24.51 10.97
CA LEU A 801 9.68 24.47 9.82
C LEU A 801 10.39 24.02 8.53
N PRO A 802 10.57 22.74 8.24
CA PRO A 802 11.25 22.32 7.02
C PRO A 802 10.35 22.59 5.81
N VAL A 803 10.92 23.24 4.82
CA VAL A 803 10.26 23.52 3.55
C VAL A 803 10.73 22.50 2.53
N MET A 804 9.76 21.79 1.94
CA MET A 804 10.02 20.76 0.94
C MET A 804 9.59 21.23 -0.44
N LEU A 805 10.51 21.20 -1.37
CA LEU A 805 10.28 21.54 -2.77
C LEU A 805 10.40 20.29 -3.64
N ASN A 806 9.56 20.21 -4.67
CA ASN A 806 9.60 19.15 -5.65
C ASN A 806 9.24 19.71 -7.02
N TYR A 807 10.05 19.40 -8.03
CA TYR A 807 9.81 19.75 -9.42
C TYR A 807 10.01 18.52 -10.31
N GLU A 808 9.04 18.24 -11.16
CA GLU A 808 9.06 17.13 -12.12
C GLU A 808 8.79 17.65 -13.52
N TYR A 809 9.59 17.25 -14.47
CA TYR A 809 9.46 17.59 -15.89
C TYR A 809 9.39 16.32 -16.74
N TYR A 810 8.46 16.32 -17.69
CA TYR A 810 8.22 15.21 -18.63
C TYR A 810 8.67 15.62 -20.02
N PHE A 811 9.46 14.74 -20.64
CA PHE A 811 10.00 14.92 -21.99
C PHE A 811 9.07 14.27 -23.01
#